data_26e1538a2c9ae54ffffcf4831db80d61
#
_entry.id   26e1538a2c9ae54ffffcf4831db80d61
#
_cell.length_a   1.000
_cell.length_b   1.000
_cell.length_c   1.000
_cell.angle_alpha   90.00
_cell.angle_beta   90.00
_cell.angle_gamma   90.00
#
_symmetry.space_group_name_H-M   'P 1'
#
loop_
_entity.id
_entity.type
_entity.pdbx_description
1 polymer ?
#
loop_
_entity_poly.entity_id
_entity_poly.type
_entity_poly.pdbx_seq_one_letter_code
_entity_poly.pdbx_strand_id
1 'polypeptide(L)'
;MSTIAHSLRDYREPSRVEATMHSFGLPASEAPLDEVPAVLSLSSGASSSSSAGAEAGSSAAAAQEEEQVYAGRLTLTASFLLFASLDRRSCRLTLPLYCVRRVERLNAGRSGVFALAVVVWHGMKIIIQLNALRPQCEQFCALLRDGLRAQLSSMKKLKGFTAGCYSEVLLAEAAEADGEKPDATPTGEEPPKLDEKAAAADAAPQDDAARPEGVDEKDKKAAELARQVAGVSEGEVKPEDEVPPAPAYHAGLGARFRYPGDPRKLREKSKMKLWRDYLKVHGRNLTIVRYPQFLRLVQVGLPNRVRGEIWELTSGSIYQRFANAGEYERILRENEGKTSTSTEEIEKDLYRSLPEFAAYQSPIGINALRRVLTAYSWKNRELGYCQGQNILVAAFLIYMSEEQCFWMLDMLCDRLLPGYYTQSMSGTILDQKVFEHLVQRTLPMIHDHFLQTDIQLSVASLPWFLSLYINSMPMVFAFRIVDCFMAMGPKVLFQIGLAILKINGEELLSGRVTDDGAFINMLKRYFRTLGDSAHPDATNPRHRQITNFQELLVVAFREFGTVTDETIASERRRFRQEIVQEIELFAKRGAVRNLRDLGSFSKEQAGLIYDQVVEAIYRTRHAPRAGDGPGNAVAPPLAPTDADYKEMRVDLPTFRYFLAEVATWARDEYVISNGFQERTERKVPEHDVVARVFRYWDSEKRGTLSLQDIVSGLDAIMSARGDVLASIEWFFRLHSEGRDSLSKDEVLRLSESLLFLFRNEQSDGYLGAVSQLISQSFEHGGDAAAEATS
;
A
#
# COMPACT_ATOMS: atom_id res chain seq x y z
N MET A 1 -5.41 -18.79 0.03
CA MET A 1 -6.73 -18.49 -0.57
C MET A 1 -7.68 -17.83 0.43
N SER A 2 -7.95 -18.40 1.63
CA SER A 2 -8.80 -17.73 2.65
C SER A 2 -8.25 -16.38 3.10
N THR A 3 -6.93 -16.24 3.24
CA THR A 3 -6.23 -14.98 3.57
C THR A 3 -6.52 -13.87 2.54
N ILE A 4 -6.56 -14.23 1.26
CA ILE A 4 -6.86 -13.29 0.17
C ILE A 4 -8.32 -12.83 0.26
N ALA A 5 -9.26 -13.76 0.49
CA ALA A 5 -10.67 -13.41 0.64
C ALA A 5 -10.92 -12.49 1.84
N HIS A 6 -10.25 -12.75 2.99
CA HIS A 6 -10.31 -11.86 4.14
C HIS A 6 -9.71 -10.49 3.87
N SER A 7 -8.52 -10.42 3.30
CA SER A 7 -7.87 -9.16 2.95
C SER A 7 -8.72 -8.31 1.99
N LEU A 8 -9.43 -8.96 1.05
CA LEU A 8 -10.35 -8.28 0.14
C LEU A 8 -11.69 -7.89 0.79
N ARG A 9 -12.19 -8.67 1.75
CA ARG A 9 -13.39 -8.32 2.54
C ARG A 9 -13.14 -7.15 3.48
N ASP A 10 -12.02 -7.19 4.19
CA ASP A 10 -11.64 -6.18 5.20
C ASP A 10 -11.15 -4.88 4.56
N TYR A 11 -10.90 -4.89 3.25
CA TYR A 11 -10.55 -3.68 2.52
C TYR A 11 -11.68 -2.65 2.61
N ARG A 12 -11.47 -1.68 3.49
CA ARG A 12 -12.33 -0.51 3.60
C ARG A 12 -11.96 0.48 2.49
N GLU A 13 -12.92 0.84 1.67
CA GLU A 13 -12.72 1.94 0.74
C GLU A 13 -12.43 3.23 1.51
N PRO A 14 -11.41 3.99 1.09
CA PRO A 14 -11.16 5.28 1.69
C PRO A 14 -12.41 6.16 1.52
N SER A 15 -12.81 6.82 2.58
CA SER A 15 -13.87 7.83 2.53
C SER A 15 -13.51 8.88 1.48
N ARG A 16 -14.49 9.66 1.03
CA ARG A 16 -14.25 10.76 0.06
C ARG A 16 -13.17 11.72 0.57
N VAL A 17 -13.12 11.94 1.87
CA VAL A 17 -12.13 12.80 2.54
C VAL A 17 -10.75 12.14 2.46
N GLU A 18 -10.62 10.89 2.89
CA GLU A 18 -9.37 10.13 2.82
C GLU A 18 -8.85 10.02 1.38
N ALA A 19 -9.72 9.72 0.42
CA ALA A 19 -9.35 9.67 -1.00
C ALA A 19 -8.84 11.03 -1.50
N THR A 20 -9.42 12.13 -1.02
CA THR A 20 -8.93 13.48 -1.35
C THR A 20 -7.56 13.71 -0.74
N MET A 21 -7.36 13.42 0.55
CA MET A 21 -6.05 13.56 1.22
C MET A 21 -4.99 12.67 0.58
N HIS A 22 -5.33 11.42 0.25
CA HIS A 22 -4.45 10.52 -0.51
C HIS A 22 -4.04 11.11 -1.87
N SER A 23 -4.97 11.75 -2.57
CA SER A 23 -4.66 12.37 -3.86
C SER A 23 -3.63 13.49 -3.77
N PHE A 24 -3.48 14.13 -2.61
CA PHE A 24 -2.45 15.13 -2.33
C PHE A 24 -1.14 14.54 -1.78
N GLY A 25 -1.07 13.23 -1.53
CA GLY A 25 0.09 12.56 -0.95
C GLY A 25 0.31 12.85 0.53
N LEU A 26 -0.75 13.18 1.28
CA LEU A 26 -0.64 13.56 2.68
C LEU A 26 -0.58 12.37 3.63
N PRO A 27 0.00 12.53 4.83
CA PRO A 27 -0.07 11.55 5.91
C PRO A 27 -1.52 11.15 6.24
N ALA A 28 -1.73 9.91 6.72
CA ALA A 28 -3.06 9.42 7.11
C ALA A 28 -3.67 10.18 8.31
N SER A 29 -2.81 10.85 9.10
CA SER A 29 -3.21 11.68 10.25
C SER A 29 -3.84 13.02 9.86
N GLU A 30 -3.71 13.44 8.58
CA GLU A 30 -4.23 14.72 8.12
C GLU A 30 -5.71 14.63 7.76
N ALA A 31 -6.49 15.57 8.28
CA ALA A 31 -7.91 15.72 7.99
C ALA A 31 -8.22 17.18 7.62
N PRO A 32 -9.20 17.44 6.76
CA PRO A 32 -9.61 18.80 6.43
C PRO A 32 -10.26 19.44 7.64
N LEU A 33 -9.79 20.65 7.98
CA LEU A 33 -10.39 21.51 9.00
C LEU A 33 -11.47 22.43 8.41
N ASP A 34 -11.20 22.93 7.20
CA ASP A 34 -12.12 23.79 6.47
C ASP A 34 -11.86 23.75 4.97
N GLU A 35 -12.90 23.99 4.16
CA GLU A 35 -12.82 23.99 2.70
C GLU A 35 -13.64 25.14 2.12
N VAL A 36 -13.00 25.97 1.29
CA VAL A 36 -13.65 27.11 0.65
C VAL A 36 -13.39 27.14 -0.87
N PRO A 37 -14.36 27.60 -1.68
CA PRO A 37 -14.12 27.87 -3.08
C PRO A 37 -13.10 28.99 -3.21
N ALA A 38 -12.12 28.82 -4.10
CA ALA A 38 -11.07 29.81 -4.28
C ALA A 38 -10.60 29.89 -5.73
N VAL A 39 -9.94 30.99 -6.03
CA VAL A 39 -9.24 31.22 -7.30
C VAL A 39 -7.77 31.45 -6.98
N LEU A 40 -6.90 30.66 -7.61
CA LEU A 40 -5.46 30.75 -7.47
C LEU A 40 -4.88 31.45 -8.70
N SER A 41 -4.07 32.52 -8.46
CA SER A 41 -3.24 33.14 -9.48
C SER A 41 -1.79 33.23 -9.00
N LEU A 42 -0.84 33.05 -9.92
CA LEU A 42 0.57 33.33 -9.64
C LEU A 42 0.94 34.67 -10.23
N SER A 43 1.54 35.54 -9.42
CA SER A 43 2.22 36.72 -9.95
C SER A 43 3.54 36.24 -10.56
N SER A 44 3.70 36.39 -11.87
CA SER A 44 5.04 36.35 -12.48
C SER A 44 5.87 37.44 -11.78
N GLY A 45 6.98 37.04 -11.17
CA GLY A 45 7.87 37.94 -10.42
C GLY A 45 8.65 38.89 -11.32
N ALA A 46 7.99 39.59 -12.22
CA ALA A 46 8.57 40.74 -12.91
C ALA A 46 8.53 41.93 -11.98
N SER A 47 9.69 42.35 -11.51
CA SER A 47 9.95 43.51 -10.69
C SER A 47 9.17 44.74 -11.18
N SER A 48 8.21 45.22 -10.40
CA SER A 48 7.62 46.55 -10.52
C SER A 48 8.63 47.55 -10.04
N SER A 49 9.61 47.92 -10.90
CA SER A 49 10.37 49.14 -10.83
C SER A 49 10.50 49.67 -12.25
N SER A 50 9.44 50.33 -12.73
CA SER A 50 9.56 51.29 -13.82
C SER A 50 8.61 52.44 -13.54
N SER A 51 9.25 53.51 -13.17
CA SER A 51 8.80 54.88 -13.27
C SER A 51 8.09 55.14 -14.60
N ALA A 52 7.04 55.94 -14.51
CA ALA A 52 6.38 56.56 -15.65
C ALA A 52 7.33 57.27 -16.62
N GLY A 53 7.11 57.08 -17.91
CA GLY A 53 7.61 58.01 -18.94
C GLY A 53 8.07 57.32 -20.23
N ALA A 54 7.36 57.66 -21.30
CA ALA A 54 7.79 57.73 -22.72
C ALA A 54 7.19 56.71 -23.69
N GLU A 55 6.26 57.26 -24.45
CA GLU A 55 6.12 57.27 -25.92
C GLU A 55 5.93 55.98 -26.73
N ALA A 56 4.88 56.09 -27.51
CA ALA A 56 4.41 55.17 -28.55
C ALA A 56 5.42 54.89 -29.66
N GLY A 57 5.49 53.67 -30.11
CA GLY A 57 6.02 53.31 -31.45
C GLY A 57 6.79 52.02 -31.53
N SER A 58 6.12 50.93 -31.75
CA SER A 58 6.35 49.95 -32.83
C SER A 58 5.73 48.61 -32.49
N SER A 59 4.89 48.18 -33.41
CA SER A 59 4.27 46.85 -33.43
C SER A 59 5.32 45.76 -33.57
N ALA A 60 5.38 44.82 -32.62
CA ALA A 60 5.66 43.39 -32.82
C ALA A 60 5.47 42.66 -31.48
N ALA A 61 4.46 41.82 -31.43
CA ALA A 61 4.36 40.63 -30.56
C ALA A 61 4.78 40.78 -29.09
N ALA A 62 4.12 41.66 -28.35
CA ALA A 62 3.95 41.45 -26.91
C ALA A 62 3.01 40.25 -26.77
N ALA A 63 3.55 39.06 -26.65
CA ALA A 63 2.81 37.91 -26.14
C ALA A 63 2.27 38.34 -24.77
N GLN A 64 0.98 38.63 -24.70
CA GLN A 64 0.24 38.79 -23.47
C GLN A 64 0.54 37.53 -22.63
N GLU A 65 1.36 37.66 -21.60
CA GLU A 65 1.42 36.69 -20.54
C GLU A 65 0.02 36.69 -19.90
N GLU A 66 -0.86 35.84 -20.37
CA GLU A 66 -2.15 35.56 -19.76
C GLU A 66 -1.86 35.16 -18.31
N GLU A 67 -2.28 35.98 -17.38
CA GLU A 67 -2.29 35.70 -15.95
C GLU A 67 -3.10 34.39 -15.79
N GLN A 68 -2.39 33.27 -15.56
CA GLN A 68 -3.03 31.95 -15.48
C GLN A 68 -3.82 31.89 -14.17
N VAL A 69 -5.13 31.98 -14.27
CA VAL A 69 -6.06 31.98 -13.15
C VAL A 69 -6.81 30.66 -13.12
N TYR A 70 -6.78 29.97 -11.99
CA TYR A 70 -7.43 28.68 -11.80
C TYR A 70 -8.50 28.74 -10.73
N ALA A 71 -9.76 28.48 -11.08
CA ALA A 71 -10.85 28.30 -10.14
C ALA A 71 -10.83 26.90 -9.56
N GLY A 72 -11.03 26.78 -8.24
CA GLY A 72 -10.93 25.50 -7.57
C GLY A 72 -11.42 25.50 -6.12
N ARG A 73 -10.96 24.54 -5.36
CA ARG A 73 -11.21 24.43 -3.93
C ARG A 73 -9.92 24.54 -3.15
N LEU A 74 -9.95 25.35 -2.11
CA LEU A 74 -8.88 25.52 -1.15
C LEU A 74 -9.28 24.79 0.13
N THR A 75 -8.47 23.83 0.54
CA THR A 75 -8.68 23.02 1.75
C THR A 75 -7.56 23.30 2.74
N LEU A 76 -7.89 23.52 3.99
CA LEU A 76 -6.95 23.68 5.09
C LEU A 76 -6.97 22.44 5.96
N THR A 77 -5.77 21.89 6.27
CA THR A 77 -5.57 20.86 7.28
C THR A 77 -4.74 21.42 8.44
N ALA A 78 -4.42 20.60 9.43
CA ALA A 78 -3.58 21.01 10.56
C ALA A 78 -2.17 21.47 10.12
N SER A 79 -1.63 20.87 9.04
CA SER A 79 -0.26 21.12 8.60
C SER A 79 -0.12 21.61 7.16
N PHE A 80 -1.20 21.61 6.36
CA PHE A 80 -1.14 21.90 4.93
C PHE A 80 -2.24 22.85 4.44
N LEU A 81 -1.89 23.64 3.44
CA LEU A 81 -2.81 24.38 2.60
C LEU A 81 -2.83 23.72 1.22
N LEU A 82 -3.99 23.24 0.80
CA LEU A 82 -4.18 22.43 -0.40
C LEU A 82 -5.06 23.18 -1.38
N PHE A 83 -4.72 23.15 -2.66
CA PHE A 83 -5.58 23.66 -3.71
C PHE A 83 -5.68 22.65 -4.85
N ALA A 84 -6.89 22.44 -5.35
CA ALA A 84 -7.16 21.69 -6.58
C ALA A 84 -8.13 22.48 -7.46
N SER A 85 -7.78 22.62 -8.75
CA SER A 85 -8.69 23.19 -9.75
C SER A 85 -9.96 22.33 -9.90
N LEU A 86 -11.06 22.91 -10.38
CA LEU A 86 -12.35 22.23 -10.54
C LEU A 86 -12.25 20.98 -11.41
N ASP A 87 -11.41 21.03 -12.44
CA ASP A 87 -11.10 19.87 -13.29
C ASP A 87 -10.13 18.86 -12.65
N ARG A 88 -9.65 19.14 -11.42
CA ARG A 88 -8.67 18.36 -10.64
C ARG A 88 -7.35 18.04 -11.35
N ARG A 89 -7.12 18.56 -12.56
CA ARG A 89 -5.98 18.24 -13.41
C ARG A 89 -5.13 19.45 -13.78
N SER A 90 -5.75 20.62 -13.97
CA SER A 90 -5.07 21.80 -14.49
C SER A 90 -4.13 22.43 -13.49
N CYS A 91 -4.51 22.52 -12.22
CA CYS A 91 -3.64 23.10 -11.19
C CYS A 91 -3.82 22.39 -9.86
N ARG A 92 -2.68 22.05 -9.23
CA ARG A 92 -2.65 21.45 -7.89
C ARG A 92 -1.53 22.05 -7.07
N LEU A 93 -1.84 22.43 -5.83
CA LEU A 93 -0.89 22.89 -4.83
C LEU A 93 -1.03 22.05 -3.55
N THR A 94 0.10 21.57 -3.04
CA THR A 94 0.24 20.99 -1.70
C THR A 94 1.28 21.81 -0.97
N LEU A 95 0.85 22.77 -0.15
CA LEU A 95 1.74 23.71 0.53
C LEU A 95 1.75 23.42 2.03
N PRO A 96 2.86 22.91 2.59
CA PRO A 96 3.00 22.81 4.03
C PRO A 96 2.99 24.18 4.71
N LEU A 97 2.26 24.32 5.81
CA LEU A 97 2.16 25.60 6.54
C LEU A 97 3.51 26.07 7.08
N TYR A 98 4.41 25.15 7.41
CA TYR A 98 5.78 25.47 7.82
C TYR A 98 6.67 26.05 6.70
N CYS A 99 6.20 25.99 5.44
CA CYS A 99 6.85 26.66 4.30
C CYS A 99 6.35 28.10 4.09
N VAL A 100 5.33 28.54 4.81
CA VAL A 100 4.73 29.87 4.66
C VAL A 100 5.45 30.86 5.58
N ARG A 101 6.10 31.87 5.01
CA ARG A 101 6.80 32.93 5.76
C ARG A 101 5.83 33.97 6.30
N ARG A 102 4.85 34.39 5.48
CA ARG A 102 3.81 35.37 5.87
C ARG A 102 2.59 35.26 4.96
N VAL A 103 1.46 35.67 5.49
CA VAL A 103 0.21 35.86 4.75
C VAL A 103 -0.25 37.28 4.87
N GLU A 104 -0.50 37.92 3.74
CA GLU A 104 -0.95 39.31 3.65
C GLU A 104 -2.37 39.35 3.07
N ARG A 105 -3.23 40.16 3.66
CA ARG A 105 -4.53 40.43 3.07
C ARG A 105 -4.35 41.53 2.01
N LEU A 106 -4.75 41.19 0.79
CA LEU A 106 -4.75 42.17 -0.31
C LEU A 106 -6.06 42.93 -0.30
N ASN A 107 -5.96 44.25 -0.21
CA ASN A 107 -7.10 45.15 -0.43
C ASN A 107 -7.28 45.30 -1.94
N ALA A 108 -8.05 44.42 -2.56
CA ALA A 108 -8.50 44.61 -3.93
C ALA A 108 -9.47 45.81 -3.90
N GLY A 109 -9.20 46.87 -4.68
CA GLY A 109 -9.95 48.12 -4.71
C GLY A 109 -11.42 48.04 -5.13
N ARG A 110 -11.98 46.81 -5.22
CA ARG A 110 -13.42 46.53 -5.37
C ARG A 110 -13.97 46.03 -4.05
N SER A 111 -14.96 46.71 -3.53
CA SER A 111 -15.70 46.34 -2.34
C SER A 111 -16.24 44.92 -2.50
N GLY A 112 -15.75 43.96 -1.73
CA GLY A 112 -16.27 42.56 -1.67
C GLY A 112 -15.29 41.45 -1.98
N VAL A 113 -14.14 41.68 -2.58
CA VAL A 113 -13.17 40.65 -2.90
C VAL A 113 -12.26 40.36 -1.69
N PHE A 114 -12.20 39.10 -1.26
CA PHE A 114 -11.33 38.63 -0.19
C PHE A 114 -10.11 37.88 -0.78
N ALA A 115 -8.96 38.55 -0.83
CA ALA A 115 -7.76 37.99 -1.42
C ALA A 115 -6.61 37.91 -0.42
N LEU A 116 -5.85 36.84 -0.45
CA LEU A 116 -4.67 36.56 0.36
C LEU A 116 -3.44 36.46 -0.53
N ALA A 117 -2.33 37.06 -0.10
CA ALA A 117 -1.03 36.77 -0.66
C ALA A 117 -0.24 35.90 0.30
N VAL A 118 0.03 34.68 -0.08
CA VAL A 118 0.83 33.71 0.68
C VAL A 118 2.25 33.78 0.17
N VAL A 119 3.17 34.26 1.01
CA VAL A 119 4.61 34.35 0.70
C VAL A 119 5.31 33.17 1.34
N VAL A 120 5.94 32.33 0.51
CA VAL A 120 6.68 31.16 0.98
C VAL A 120 8.12 31.53 1.38
N TRP A 121 8.83 30.61 2.01
CA TRP A 121 10.14 30.84 2.64
C TRP A 121 11.20 31.38 1.68
N HIS A 122 11.17 31.04 0.39
CA HIS A 122 12.10 31.52 -0.63
C HIS A 122 11.62 32.76 -1.39
N GLY A 123 10.53 33.41 -0.94
CA GLY A 123 10.06 34.68 -1.48
C GLY A 123 9.00 34.58 -2.57
N MET A 124 8.69 33.42 -3.13
CA MET A 124 7.59 33.26 -4.09
C MET A 124 6.26 33.67 -3.46
N LYS A 125 5.43 34.37 -4.21
CA LYS A 125 4.14 34.88 -3.78
C LYS A 125 3.02 34.22 -4.54
N ILE A 126 2.10 33.57 -3.80
CA ILE A 126 0.90 32.89 -4.32
C ILE A 126 -0.30 33.78 -3.96
N ILE A 127 -1.09 34.17 -4.94
CA ILE A 127 -2.30 34.99 -4.72
C ILE A 127 -3.49 34.02 -4.74
N ILE A 128 -4.30 34.10 -3.67
CA ILE A 128 -5.49 33.25 -3.50
C ILE A 128 -6.68 34.14 -3.20
N GLN A 129 -7.66 34.16 -4.09
CA GLN A 129 -8.92 34.84 -3.88
C GLN A 129 -9.93 33.88 -3.32
N LEU A 130 -10.51 34.16 -2.15
CA LEU A 130 -11.56 33.35 -1.54
C LEU A 130 -12.93 33.78 -2.06
N ASN A 131 -13.69 32.85 -2.61
CA ASN A 131 -15.00 33.08 -3.19
C ASN A 131 -16.11 32.52 -2.30
N ALA A 132 -16.09 32.92 -1.02
CA ALA A 132 -17.08 32.53 -0.02
C ALA A 132 -17.66 33.75 0.70
N LEU A 133 -18.67 33.53 1.53
CA LEU A 133 -19.24 34.58 2.35
C LEU A 133 -18.19 35.12 3.34
N ARG A 134 -18.23 36.43 3.63
CA ARG A 134 -17.23 37.07 4.48
C ARG A 134 -17.00 36.40 5.82
N PRO A 135 -18.03 35.93 6.57
CA PRO A 135 -17.81 35.18 7.81
C PRO A 135 -17.00 33.90 7.61
N GLN A 136 -17.27 33.15 6.54
CA GLN A 136 -16.53 31.94 6.21
C GLN A 136 -15.06 32.26 5.86
N CYS A 137 -14.82 33.32 5.08
CA CYS A 137 -13.44 33.75 4.79
C CYS A 137 -12.69 34.17 6.06
N GLU A 138 -13.34 34.86 7.00
CA GLU A 138 -12.75 35.26 8.28
C GLU A 138 -12.47 34.02 9.19
N GLN A 139 -13.39 33.07 9.24
CA GLN A 139 -13.19 31.79 9.93
C GLN A 139 -12.00 31.02 9.35
N PHE A 140 -11.95 30.86 8.03
CA PHE A 140 -10.83 30.22 7.34
C PHE A 140 -9.49 30.89 7.68
N CYS A 141 -9.44 32.22 7.66
CA CYS A 141 -8.23 32.98 8.03
C CYS A 141 -7.86 32.85 9.51
N ALA A 142 -8.82 32.68 10.41
CA ALA A 142 -8.54 32.40 11.83
C ALA A 142 -7.89 31.01 11.99
N LEU A 143 -8.47 29.99 11.40
CA LEU A 143 -7.91 28.63 11.40
C LEU A 143 -6.52 28.56 10.74
N LEU A 144 -6.33 29.26 9.61
CA LEU A 144 -5.03 29.36 8.95
C LEU A 144 -3.97 30.00 9.87
N ARG A 145 -4.33 31.06 10.59
CA ARG A 145 -3.43 31.73 11.54
C ARG A 145 -3.03 30.80 12.67
N ASP A 146 -3.96 30.05 13.21
CA ASP A 146 -3.70 29.10 14.30
C ASP A 146 -2.84 27.92 13.81
N GLY A 147 -3.10 27.38 12.62
CA GLY A 147 -2.25 26.39 11.96
C GLY A 147 -0.82 26.90 11.73
N LEU A 148 -0.65 28.12 11.24
CA LEU A 148 0.69 28.71 11.07
C LEU A 148 1.45 28.85 12.39
N ARG A 149 0.76 29.24 13.49
CA ARG A 149 1.37 29.31 14.81
C ARG A 149 1.81 27.94 15.34
N ALA A 150 1.00 26.93 15.11
CA ALA A 150 1.33 25.55 15.51
C ALA A 150 2.59 25.01 14.79
N GLN A 151 2.86 25.46 13.55
CA GLN A 151 3.97 24.98 12.73
C GLN A 151 5.29 25.77 12.92
N LEU A 152 5.39 26.72 13.87
CA LEU A 152 6.61 27.51 14.08
C LEU A 152 7.84 26.67 14.44
N SER A 153 7.67 25.57 15.17
CA SER A 153 8.77 24.65 15.50
C SER A 153 9.31 23.92 14.26
N SER A 154 8.41 23.53 13.36
CA SER A 154 8.74 22.86 12.10
C SER A 154 9.46 23.80 11.13
N MET A 155 9.14 25.10 11.12
CA MET A 155 9.82 26.11 10.30
C MET A 155 11.33 26.17 10.60
N LYS A 156 11.74 25.99 11.85
CA LYS A 156 13.17 26.01 12.24
C LYS A 156 13.97 24.88 11.59
N LYS A 157 13.34 23.73 11.34
CA LYS A 157 13.96 22.56 10.72
C LYS A 157 14.02 22.67 9.19
N LEU A 158 13.20 23.55 8.58
CA LEU A 158 13.01 23.64 7.13
C LEU A 158 14.31 23.93 6.38
N LYS A 159 15.11 24.89 6.84
CA LYS A 159 16.37 25.30 6.18
C LYS A 159 17.36 24.12 6.10
N GLY A 160 17.52 23.35 7.17
CA GLY A 160 18.39 22.16 7.16
C GLY A 160 17.88 21.08 6.22
N PHE A 161 16.56 20.86 6.19
CA PHE A 161 15.94 19.87 5.33
C PHE A 161 16.05 20.22 3.83
N THR A 162 15.74 21.47 3.46
CA THR A 162 15.77 21.91 2.06
C THR A 162 17.18 22.00 1.50
N ALA A 163 18.19 22.24 2.33
CA ALA A 163 19.60 22.24 1.90
C ALA A 163 20.03 20.90 1.26
N GLY A 164 19.38 19.80 1.63
CA GLY A 164 19.58 18.49 1.00
C GLY A 164 18.85 18.30 -0.35
N CYS A 165 17.99 19.22 -0.77
CA CYS A 165 17.23 19.11 -2.01
C CYS A 165 18.08 19.59 -3.22
N TYR A 166 18.07 18.82 -4.31
CA TYR A 166 18.84 19.17 -5.51
C TYR A 166 18.32 20.46 -6.18
N SER A 167 17.03 20.76 -6.09
CA SER A 167 16.46 21.99 -6.63
C SER A 167 17.10 23.25 -6.04
N GLU A 168 17.55 23.24 -4.78
CA GLU A 168 18.27 24.35 -4.17
C GLU A 168 19.66 24.52 -4.81
N VAL A 169 20.40 23.40 -4.98
CA VAL A 169 21.71 23.42 -5.64
C VAL A 169 21.59 23.92 -7.08
N LEU A 170 20.60 23.42 -7.83
CA LEU A 170 20.36 23.81 -9.23
C LEU A 170 20.09 25.29 -9.38
N LEU A 171 19.33 25.89 -8.46
CA LEU A 171 18.99 27.31 -8.52
C LEU A 171 20.11 28.21 -7.98
N ALA A 172 20.90 27.73 -7.02
CA ALA A 172 22.10 28.42 -6.55
C ALA A 172 23.18 28.48 -7.65
N GLU A 173 23.48 27.35 -8.31
CA GLU A 173 24.39 27.29 -9.47
C GLU A 173 23.95 28.25 -10.60
N ALA A 174 22.63 28.42 -10.79
CA ALA A 174 22.11 29.36 -11.79
C ALA A 174 22.28 30.82 -11.39
N ALA A 175 22.06 31.16 -10.12
CA ALA A 175 22.25 32.54 -9.62
C ALA A 175 23.71 32.98 -9.69
N GLU A 176 24.65 32.08 -9.39
CA GLU A 176 26.10 32.34 -9.57
C GLU A 176 26.48 32.55 -11.04
N ALA A 177 25.89 31.78 -11.96
CA ALA A 177 26.13 31.90 -13.40
C ALA A 177 25.55 33.18 -13.99
N ASP A 178 24.42 33.67 -13.47
CA ASP A 178 23.76 34.91 -13.91
C ASP A 178 24.37 36.17 -13.22
N GLY A 179 25.38 35.99 -12.31
CA GLY A 179 26.08 37.12 -11.65
C GLY A 179 25.25 37.83 -10.56
N GLU A 180 24.12 37.28 -10.17
CA GLU A 180 23.33 37.72 -9.04
C GLU A 180 24.02 37.27 -7.74
N LYS A 181 24.55 38.22 -6.94
CA LYS A 181 24.99 37.90 -5.57
C LYS A 181 23.83 37.37 -4.75
N PRO A 182 23.97 36.29 -4.02
CA PRO A 182 22.89 35.81 -3.16
C PRO A 182 22.54 36.89 -2.14
N ASP A 183 21.28 37.25 -2.08
CA ASP A 183 20.68 38.24 -1.16
C ASP A 183 21.01 37.78 0.27
N ALA A 184 21.97 38.46 0.90
CA ALA A 184 22.38 38.27 2.28
C ALA A 184 21.23 38.73 3.20
N THR A 185 20.47 37.77 3.69
CA THR A 185 19.53 37.99 4.78
C THR A 185 20.29 38.56 5.99
N PRO A 186 19.87 39.68 6.60
CA PRO A 186 20.51 40.20 7.81
C PRO A 186 20.21 39.22 8.97
N THR A 187 21.20 38.43 9.35
CA THR A 187 21.22 37.70 10.59
C THR A 187 22.00 38.55 11.60
N GLY A 188 21.27 39.20 12.49
CA GLY A 188 21.81 39.62 13.76
C GLY A 188 21.97 38.44 14.69
N GLU A 189 23.11 38.46 15.42
CA GLU A 189 23.53 37.61 16.55
C GLU A 189 24.36 36.41 16.24
N GLU A 190 25.69 36.59 16.42
CA GLU A 190 26.69 35.54 16.58
C GLU A 190 26.48 34.75 17.89
N PRO A 191 26.59 33.44 17.89
CA PRO A 191 26.83 32.69 19.13
C PRO A 191 28.33 32.58 19.40
N PRO A 192 28.74 32.50 20.70
CA PRO A 192 30.14 32.62 21.11
C PRO A 192 30.97 31.39 20.72
N LYS A 193 32.20 31.66 20.33
CA LYS A 193 33.26 30.71 20.06
C LYS A 193 33.57 29.90 21.32
N LEU A 194 33.55 28.58 21.21
CA LEU A 194 34.13 27.67 22.18
C LEU A 194 35.37 27.02 21.57
N ASP A 195 36.46 27.12 22.32
CA ASP A 195 37.80 26.73 21.99
C ASP A 195 37.96 25.22 21.67
N GLU A 196 38.68 24.96 20.57
CA GLU A 196 39.34 23.67 20.34
C GLU A 196 40.56 23.54 21.29
N LYS A 197 40.56 22.50 22.11
CA LYS A 197 41.82 21.80 22.47
C LYS A 197 41.58 20.51 23.28
N ALA A 198 42.25 19.50 22.86
CA ALA A 198 42.60 18.23 23.55
C ALA A 198 41.52 17.11 23.48
N ALA A 199 41.74 15.91 23.07
CA ALA A 199 42.99 15.12 23.17
C ALA A 199 42.95 13.94 22.16
N ALA A 200 44.15 13.62 21.69
CA ALA A 200 44.47 12.39 20.98
C ALA A 200 44.83 11.26 21.95
N ALA A 201 44.81 10.03 21.41
CA ALA A 201 45.32 8.75 21.98
C ALA A 201 44.20 7.91 22.69
N ASP A 202 43.89 6.69 22.28
CA ASP A 202 44.77 5.54 22.26
C ASP A 202 44.13 4.30 21.61
N ALA A 203 44.97 3.57 20.85
CA ALA A 203 45.06 2.10 20.72
C ALA A 203 43.88 1.22 20.25
N ALA A 204 44.10 0.59 19.14
CA ALA A 204 43.49 -0.67 18.71
C ALA A 204 43.80 -1.81 19.71
N PRO A 205 42.99 -2.86 19.73
CA PRO A 205 43.53 -4.14 19.35
C PRO A 205 42.77 -4.89 18.24
N GLN A 206 43.54 -5.56 17.44
CA GLN A 206 43.14 -6.65 16.55
C GLN A 206 42.55 -7.78 17.37
N ASP A 207 41.47 -8.37 16.89
CA ASP A 207 41.18 -9.77 17.17
C ASP A 207 40.56 -10.43 15.93
N ASP A 208 41.26 -11.51 15.55
CA ASP A 208 40.88 -12.52 14.57
C ASP A 208 39.56 -13.19 14.98
N ALA A 209 38.59 -13.22 14.08
CA ALA A 209 37.50 -14.17 14.19
C ALA A 209 37.01 -14.66 12.79
N ALA A 210 37.38 -15.89 12.56
CA ALA A 210 36.79 -16.91 11.69
C ALA A 210 35.75 -16.51 10.62
N ARG A 211 36.14 -16.76 9.37
CA ARG A 211 35.23 -16.96 8.21
C ARG A 211 34.31 -18.15 8.46
N PRO A 212 33.00 -18.05 8.15
CA PRO A 212 32.21 -19.23 7.83
C PRO A 212 32.39 -19.56 6.34
N GLU A 213 33.02 -20.68 6.07
CA GLU A 213 32.97 -21.38 4.78
C GLU A 213 31.57 -21.91 4.53
N GLY A 214 31.04 -21.69 3.35
CA GLY A 214 29.82 -22.35 2.88
C GLY A 214 28.91 -21.48 2.00
N VAL A 215 29.46 -20.97 0.90
CA VAL A 215 28.61 -20.47 -0.20
C VAL A 215 28.63 -21.51 -1.31
N ASP A 216 27.49 -22.10 -1.59
CA ASP A 216 27.28 -23.16 -2.56
C ASP A 216 27.81 -22.76 -3.95
N GLU A 217 28.56 -23.68 -4.56
CA GLU A 217 29.17 -23.59 -5.89
C GLU A 217 28.12 -23.42 -7.02
N LYS A 218 26.86 -23.72 -6.73
CA LYS A 218 25.71 -23.50 -7.63
C LYS A 218 25.35 -22.03 -7.81
N ASP A 219 25.47 -21.21 -6.77
CA ASP A 219 25.14 -19.80 -6.85
C ASP A 219 26.20 -18.99 -7.60
N LYS A 220 27.48 -19.41 -7.53
CA LYS A 220 28.54 -18.85 -8.35
C LYS A 220 28.35 -19.14 -9.85
N LYS A 221 27.92 -20.36 -10.19
CA LYS A 221 27.61 -20.72 -11.59
C LYS A 221 26.39 -20.00 -12.15
N ALA A 222 25.36 -19.75 -11.32
CA ALA A 222 24.18 -18.98 -11.74
C ALA A 222 24.53 -17.50 -12.00
N ALA A 223 25.38 -16.90 -11.17
CA ALA A 223 25.91 -15.56 -11.36
C ALA A 223 26.80 -15.43 -12.61
N GLU A 224 27.58 -16.44 -12.90
CA GLU A 224 28.47 -16.48 -14.05
C GLU A 224 27.72 -16.72 -15.37
N LEU A 225 26.66 -17.55 -15.35
CA LEU A 225 25.76 -17.76 -16.48
C LEU A 225 24.92 -16.50 -16.79
N ALA A 226 24.50 -15.76 -15.76
CA ALA A 226 23.82 -14.49 -15.91
C ALA A 226 24.72 -13.41 -16.54
N ARG A 227 26.02 -13.43 -16.23
CA ARG A 227 27.04 -12.54 -16.86
C ARG A 227 27.25 -12.86 -18.33
N GLN A 228 27.28 -14.14 -18.71
CA GLN A 228 27.46 -14.57 -20.11
C GLN A 228 26.24 -14.23 -21.01
N VAL A 229 25.03 -14.28 -20.44
CA VAL A 229 23.80 -13.97 -21.19
C VAL A 229 23.61 -12.45 -21.39
N ALA A 230 24.18 -11.62 -20.50
CA ALA A 230 24.05 -10.16 -20.54
C ALA A 230 24.99 -9.46 -21.53
N GLY A 231 25.96 -10.15 -22.16
CA GLY A 231 26.87 -9.56 -23.14
C GLY A 231 27.71 -8.38 -22.60
N VAL A 232 27.97 -8.34 -21.30
CA VAL A 232 28.76 -7.28 -20.66
C VAL A 232 30.21 -7.63 -20.84
N SER A 233 30.91 -6.84 -21.68
CA SER A 233 32.38 -6.88 -21.73
C SER A 233 32.94 -6.59 -20.34
N GLU A 234 33.96 -7.37 -19.94
CA GLU A 234 34.71 -7.18 -18.69
C GLU A 234 35.29 -5.75 -18.60
N GLY A 235 34.49 -4.85 -18.01
CA GLY A 235 34.99 -3.60 -17.46
C GLY A 235 35.49 -3.88 -16.06
N GLU A 236 36.80 -3.72 -15.84
CA GLU A 236 37.42 -3.85 -14.53
C GLU A 236 36.57 -3.18 -13.43
N VAL A 237 36.21 -3.94 -12.43
CA VAL A 237 35.57 -3.43 -11.18
C VAL A 237 36.66 -2.60 -10.48
N LYS A 238 36.44 -1.30 -10.44
CA LYS A 238 37.38 -0.41 -9.74
C LYS A 238 37.28 -0.61 -8.23
N PRO A 239 38.40 -0.56 -7.48
CA PRO A 239 38.40 -0.63 -6.01
C PRO A 239 37.49 0.46 -5.39
N GLU A 240 36.96 0.24 -4.19
CA GLU A 240 36.11 1.20 -3.48
C GLU A 240 36.72 2.61 -3.37
N ASP A 241 38.03 2.69 -3.28
CA ASP A 241 38.79 3.95 -3.17
C ASP A 241 38.75 4.83 -4.43
N GLU A 242 38.31 4.28 -5.58
CA GLU A 242 38.14 5.02 -6.83
C GLU A 242 36.72 5.54 -7.07
N VAL A 243 35.75 5.18 -6.20
CA VAL A 243 34.38 5.66 -6.34
C VAL A 243 34.30 7.09 -5.78
N PRO A 244 33.78 8.07 -6.54
CA PRO A 244 33.69 9.44 -6.09
C PRO A 244 32.87 9.56 -4.78
N PRO A 245 33.19 10.49 -3.89
CA PRO A 245 32.45 10.73 -2.67
C PRO A 245 31.00 11.10 -2.99
N ALA A 246 30.10 10.83 -2.05
CA ALA A 246 28.71 11.22 -2.18
C ALA A 246 28.58 12.75 -2.22
N PRO A 247 27.73 13.32 -3.09
CA PRO A 247 27.49 14.75 -3.12
C PRO A 247 26.79 15.23 -1.84
N ALA A 248 26.90 16.53 -1.54
CA ALA A 248 26.33 17.15 -0.34
C ALA A 248 24.79 17.16 -0.31
N TYR A 249 24.13 16.99 -1.45
CA TYR A 249 22.67 16.87 -1.52
C TYR A 249 22.23 15.41 -1.51
N HIS A 250 20.95 15.17 -1.22
CA HIS A 250 20.36 13.81 -1.28
C HIS A 250 20.44 13.27 -2.72
N ALA A 251 21.42 12.44 -2.97
CA ALA A 251 21.63 11.82 -4.27
C ALA A 251 21.65 10.30 -4.14
N GLY A 252 21.17 9.64 -5.20
CA GLY A 252 21.26 8.20 -5.29
C GLY A 252 22.60 7.69 -5.79
N LEU A 253 22.72 6.36 -5.88
CA LEU A 253 23.91 5.65 -6.36
C LEU A 253 24.35 6.08 -7.77
N GLY A 254 23.40 6.53 -8.61
CA GLY A 254 23.71 7.03 -9.96
C GLY A 254 24.64 8.22 -10.00
N ALA A 255 24.71 9.03 -8.94
CA ALA A 255 25.66 10.13 -8.83
C ALA A 255 27.12 9.65 -8.70
N ARG A 256 27.33 8.45 -8.12
CA ARG A 256 28.66 7.83 -7.92
C ARG A 256 28.98 6.81 -9.01
N PHE A 257 28.02 5.99 -9.44
CA PHE A 257 28.18 4.88 -10.38
C PHE A 257 27.67 5.19 -11.80
N ARG A 258 27.37 6.45 -12.10
CA ARG A 258 26.72 6.96 -13.32
C ARG A 258 25.26 6.54 -13.44
N TYR A 259 24.47 7.42 -14.01
CA TYR A 259 23.05 7.14 -14.27
C TYR A 259 22.90 6.29 -15.53
N PRO A 260 21.82 5.46 -15.59
CA PRO A 260 21.54 4.67 -16.79
C PRO A 260 21.30 5.53 -18.04
N GLY A 261 21.85 5.08 -19.18
CA GLY A 261 21.69 5.71 -20.48
C GLY A 261 22.71 6.79 -20.82
N ASP A 262 22.75 7.14 -22.12
CA ASP A 262 23.63 8.20 -22.63
C ASP A 262 23.00 9.59 -22.40
N PRO A 263 23.61 10.48 -21.62
CA PRO A 263 23.08 11.82 -21.34
C PRO A 263 22.83 12.66 -22.59
N ARG A 264 23.58 12.44 -23.68
CA ARG A 264 23.40 13.15 -24.96
C ARG A 264 22.11 12.67 -25.65
N LYS A 265 21.92 11.36 -25.78
CA LYS A 265 20.70 10.76 -26.33
C LYS A 265 19.46 11.12 -25.49
N LEU A 266 19.59 11.17 -24.17
CA LEU A 266 18.55 11.59 -23.24
C LEU A 266 18.27 13.10 -23.22
N ARG A 267 19.10 13.91 -23.91
CA ARG A 267 19.00 15.38 -23.94
C ARG A 267 18.98 16.01 -22.53
N GLU A 268 19.79 15.46 -21.63
CA GLU A 268 19.83 15.85 -20.20
C GLU A 268 20.00 17.37 -20.00
N LYS A 269 20.94 18.00 -20.73
CA LYS A 269 21.19 19.45 -20.61
C LYS A 269 19.95 20.28 -20.95
N SER A 270 19.24 19.94 -22.04
CA SER A 270 18.04 20.67 -22.47
C SER A 270 16.89 20.50 -21.50
N LYS A 271 16.69 19.28 -21.01
CA LYS A 271 15.67 19.02 -19.99
C LYS A 271 15.97 19.73 -18.67
N MET A 272 17.24 19.73 -18.24
CA MET A 272 17.68 20.42 -17.03
C MET A 272 17.38 21.92 -17.11
N LYS A 273 17.60 22.54 -18.28
CA LYS A 273 17.25 23.96 -18.49
C LYS A 273 15.73 24.18 -18.32
N LEU A 274 14.90 23.37 -18.96
CA LEU A 274 13.43 23.50 -18.84
C LEU A 274 12.95 23.31 -17.39
N TRP A 275 13.51 22.36 -16.65
CA TRP A 275 13.16 22.15 -15.26
C TRP A 275 13.67 23.27 -14.36
N ARG A 276 14.87 23.82 -14.58
CA ARG A 276 15.39 24.98 -13.86
C ARG A 276 14.46 26.19 -14.04
N ASP A 277 14.06 26.48 -15.29
CA ASP A 277 13.18 27.62 -15.61
C ASP A 277 11.79 27.41 -14.93
N TYR A 278 11.26 26.18 -14.96
CA TYR A 278 10.02 25.84 -14.26
C TYR A 278 10.14 26.05 -12.74
N LEU A 279 11.19 25.52 -12.09
CA LEU A 279 11.39 25.61 -10.65
C LEU A 279 11.64 27.05 -10.17
N LYS A 280 12.27 27.90 -11.01
CA LYS A 280 12.48 29.33 -10.71
C LYS A 280 11.16 30.09 -10.61
N VAL A 281 10.18 29.77 -11.47
CA VAL A 281 8.90 30.49 -11.57
C VAL A 281 7.80 29.89 -10.70
N HIS A 282 7.68 28.55 -10.68
CA HIS A 282 6.51 27.86 -10.11
C HIS A 282 6.78 27.20 -8.76
N GLY A 283 7.86 27.58 -8.10
CA GLY A 283 8.26 27.04 -6.80
C GLY A 283 9.13 25.80 -6.91
N ARG A 284 9.74 25.41 -5.80
CA ARG A 284 10.75 24.35 -5.73
C ARG A 284 10.53 23.50 -4.48
N ASN A 285 11.04 22.27 -4.49
CA ASN A 285 10.87 21.31 -3.40
C ASN A 285 9.44 21.29 -2.81
N LEU A 286 9.25 21.45 -1.51
CA LEU A 286 7.97 21.42 -0.81
C LEU A 286 6.94 22.47 -1.25
N THR A 287 7.33 23.45 -2.07
CA THR A 287 6.48 24.60 -2.46
C THR A 287 6.07 24.59 -3.93
N ILE A 288 6.38 23.53 -4.66
CA ILE A 288 6.10 23.43 -6.10
C ILE A 288 4.60 23.47 -6.40
N VAL A 289 4.20 24.28 -7.34
CA VAL A 289 2.83 24.32 -7.89
C VAL A 289 2.79 23.48 -9.16
N ARG A 290 1.89 22.52 -9.21
CA ARG A 290 1.77 21.59 -10.35
C ARG A 290 0.73 22.13 -11.33
N TYR A 291 1.19 22.66 -12.46
CA TYR A 291 0.38 23.09 -13.59
C TYR A 291 0.32 22.06 -14.71
N PRO A 292 -0.48 22.25 -15.76
CA PRO A 292 -0.46 21.40 -16.94
C PRO A 292 0.92 21.23 -17.56
N GLN A 293 1.74 22.30 -17.52
CA GLN A 293 3.13 22.27 -17.99
C GLN A 293 3.99 21.29 -17.17
N PHE A 294 3.74 21.14 -15.87
CA PHE A 294 4.44 20.15 -15.02
C PHE A 294 4.31 18.74 -15.60
N LEU A 295 3.07 18.32 -15.87
CA LEU A 295 2.81 16.98 -16.42
C LEU A 295 3.44 16.80 -17.81
N ARG A 296 3.43 17.85 -18.65
CA ARG A 296 4.10 17.81 -19.96
C ARG A 296 5.62 17.64 -19.79
N LEU A 297 6.24 18.33 -18.84
CA LEU A 297 7.68 18.18 -18.55
C LEU A 297 8.00 16.76 -18.05
N VAL A 298 7.15 16.17 -17.20
CA VAL A 298 7.29 14.77 -16.75
C VAL A 298 7.18 13.81 -17.94
N GLN A 299 6.20 14.00 -18.82
CA GLN A 299 6.02 13.18 -20.02
C GLN A 299 7.17 13.34 -21.02
N VAL A 300 7.79 14.51 -21.16
CA VAL A 300 9.04 14.71 -21.90
C VAL A 300 10.20 13.98 -21.22
N GLY A 301 10.17 13.83 -19.92
CA GLY A 301 11.09 13.05 -19.07
C GLY A 301 11.90 13.88 -18.09
N LEU A 302 12.01 13.33 -16.90
CA LEU A 302 12.79 13.94 -15.83
C LEU A 302 14.30 13.84 -16.11
N PRO A 303 15.06 14.92 -15.85
CA PRO A 303 16.53 14.82 -15.79
C PRO A 303 16.95 13.95 -14.61
N ASN A 304 18.05 13.22 -14.77
CA ASN A 304 18.47 12.22 -13.79
C ASN A 304 18.65 12.79 -12.37
N ARG A 305 19.27 13.97 -12.22
CA ARG A 305 19.53 14.55 -10.90
C ARG A 305 18.28 15.08 -10.18
N VAL A 306 17.27 15.51 -10.93
CA VAL A 306 16.01 16.04 -10.39
C VAL A 306 15.01 14.91 -10.08
N ARG A 307 15.17 13.74 -10.72
CA ARG A 307 14.20 12.65 -10.72
C ARG A 307 13.80 12.22 -9.31
N GLY A 308 14.75 11.95 -8.42
CA GLY A 308 14.45 11.50 -7.05
C GLY A 308 13.61 12.50 -6.27
N GLU A 309 13.94 13.79 -6.34
CA GLU A 309 13.18 14.85 -5.66
C GLU A 309 11.76 14.99 -6.22
N ILE A 310 11.58 14.90 -7.54
CA ILE A 310 10.24 14.96 -8.15
C ILE A 310 9.41 13.72 -7.79
N TRP A 311 10.01 12.54 -7.70
CA TRP A 311 9.31 11.35 -7.23
C TRP A 311 8.84 11.49 -5.79
N GLU A 312 9.68 11.98 -4.86
CA GLU A 312 9.26 12.28 -3.49
C GLU A 312 8.08 13.27 -3.42
N LEU A 313 8.14 14.33 -4.20
CA LEU A 313 7.11 15.35 -4.26
C LEU A 313 5.78 14.83 -4.79
N THR A 314 5.84 14.02 -5.84
CA THR A 314 4.63 13.52 -6.51
C THR A 314 3.96 12.39 -5.75
N SER A 315 4.73 11.53 -5.09
CA SER A 315 4.22 10.48 -4.21
C SER A 315 3.77 11.00 -2.85
N GLY A 316 4.36 12.11 -2.38
CA GLY A 316 4.16 12.66 -1.03
C GLY A 316 5.12 12.12 0.02
N SER A 317 6.07 11.23 -0.35
CA SER A 317 7.05 10.67 0.59
C SER A 317 7.94 11.73 1.24
N ILE A 318 8.14 12.87 0.59
CA ILE A 318 8.88 14.02 1.15
C ILE A 318 8.22 14.58 2.43
N TYR A 319 6.89 14.57 2.51
CA TYR A 319 6.17 15.05 3.68
C TYR A 319 6.30 14.07 4.85
N GLN A 320 6.28 12.76 4.57
CA GLN A 320 6.53 11.71 5.55
C GLN A 320 7.96 11.80 6.09
N ARG A 321 8.94 11.94 5.22
CA ARG A 321 10.35 12.10 5.61
C ARG A 321 10.59 13.34 6.46
N PHE A 322 9.97 14.48 6.11
CA PHE A 322 10.07 15.70 6.93
C PHE A 322 9.45 15.54 8.31
N ALA A 323 8.26 14.92 8.39
CA ALA A 323 7.53 14.71 9.64
C ALA A 323 8.26 13.76 10.59
N ASN A 324 8.95 12.74 10.06
CA ASN A 324 9.56 11.64 10.81
C ASN A 324 11.09 11.61 10.64
N ALA A 325 11.72 12.78 10.65
CA ALA A 325 13.17 12.89 10.48
C ALA A 325 13.93 12.07 11.56
N GLY A 326 14.87 11.24 11.13
CA GLY A 326 15.67 10.37 12.00
C GLY A 326 15.03 9.01 12.33
N GLU A 327 13.84 8.73 11.85
CA GLU A 327 13.13 7.46 12.06
C GLU A 327 13.85 6.29 11.37
N TYR A 328 14.32 6.49 10.16
CA TYR A 328 15.07 5.50 9.40
C TYR A 328 16.30 5.01 10.16
N GLU A 329 17.13 5.93 10.65
CA GLU A 329 18.33 5.62 11.42
C GLU A 329 17.99 5.02 12.79
N ARG A 330 16.87 5.44 13.40
CA ARG A 330 16.39 4.87 14.66
C ARG A 330 16.04 3.40 14.48
N ILE A 331 15.26 3.05 13.44
CA ILE A 331 14.86 1.66 13.16
C ILE A 331 16.08 0.77 12.91
N LEU A 332 17.06 1.25 12.14
CA LEU A 332 18.29 0.50 11.89
C LEU A 332 19.07 0.22 13.18
N ARG A 333 19.26 1.23 14.04
CA ARG A 333 19.98 1.08 15.33
C ARG A 333 19.25 0.14 16.29
N GLU A 334 17.92 0.26 16.43
CA GLU A 334 17.13 -0.56 17.34
C GLU A 334 17.07 -2.04 16.93
N ASN A 335 17.30 -2.34 15.66
CA ASN A 335 17.22 -3.70 15.12
C ASN A 335 18.56 -4.22 14.59
N GLU A 336 19.66 -3.55 14.93
CA GLU A 336 21.00 -4.00 14.57
C GLU A 336 21.27 -5.41 15.11
N GLY A 337 21.76 -6.30 14.25
CA GLY A 337 22.06 -7.70 14.59
C GLY A 337 20.85 -8.63 14.79
N LYS A 338 19.61 -8.12 14.69
CA LYS A 338 18.40 -8.98 14.77
C LYS A 338 18.10 -9.62 13.41
N THR A 339 17.69 -10.88 13.46
CA THR A 339 17.27 -11.66 12.29
C THR A 339 15.78 -11.94 12.33
N SER A 340 15.17 -12.09 11.17
CA SER A 340 13.77 -12.49 10.96
C SER A 340 13.67 -13.27 9.64
N THR A 341 12.55 -13.95 9.40
CA THR A 341 12.26 -14.59 8.12
C THR A 341 12.39 -13.59 6.94
N SER A 342 11.91 -12.36 7.13
CA SER A 342 12.03 -11.31 6.11
C SER A 342 13.49 -10.93 5.82
N THR A 343 14.36 -10.84 6.83
CA THR A 343 15.78 -10.54 6.62
C THR A 343 16.51 -11.66 5.89
N GLU A 344 16.15 -12.92 6.15
CA GLU A 344 16.71 -14.08 5.44
C GLU A 344 16.26 -14.13 3.97
N GLU A 345 15.02 -13.76 3.67
CA GLU A 345 14.51 -13.66 2.30
C GLU A 345 15.16 -12.50 1.54
N ILE A 346 15.36 -11.35 2.20
CA ILE A 346 16.07 -10.20 1.63
C ILE A 346 17.47 -10.64 1.17
N GLU A 347 18.25 -11.33 2.02
CA GLU A 347 19.62 -11.74 1.68
C GLU A 347 19.68 -12.61 0.42
N LYS A 348 18.68 -13.48 0.18
CA LYS A 348 18.59 -14.32 -1.02
C LYS A 348 18.36 -13.50 -2.29
N ASP A 349 17.73 -12.32 -2.16
CA ASP A 349 17.31 -11.49 -3.28
C ASP A 349 18.28 -10.35 -3.64
N LEU A 350 19.22 -9.99 -2.75
CA LEU A 350 20.12 -8.86 -2.95
C LEU A 350 20.90 -8.93 -4.25
N TYR A 351 21.55 -10.05 -4.52
CA TYR A 351 22.46 -10.20 -5.66
C TYR A 351 21.76 -10.40 -7.01
N ARG A 352 20.45 -10.68 -7.00
CA ARG A 352 19.63 -10.76 -8.21
C ARG A 352 18.83 -9.48 -8.52
N SER A 353 19.05 -8.42 -7.73
CA SER A 353 18.35 -7.14 -7.85
C SER A 353 19.14 -6.20 -8.76
N LEU A 354 18.67 -6.03 -10.02
CA LEU A 354 19.28 -5.21 -11.07
C LEU A 354 20.80 -5.44 -11.22
N PRO A 355 21.25 -6.69 -11.48
CA PRO A 355 22.67 -7.03 -11.53
C PRO A 355 23.43 -6.32 -12.66
N GLU A 356 22.73 -5.80 -13.67
CA GLU A 356 23.29 -5.01 -14.77
C GLU A 356 23.74 -3.60 -14.35
N PHE A 357 23.34 -3.10 -13.18
CA PHE A 357 23.76 -1.80 -12.69
C PHE A 357 25.00 -1.92 -11.80
N ALA A 358 26.06 -1.19 -12.14
CA ALA A 358 27.38 -1.34 -11.54
C ALA A 358 27.42 -1.22 -10.00
N ALA A 359 26.54 -0.40 -9.40
CA ALA A 359 26.46 -0.27 -7.95
C ALA A 359 26.14 -1.59 -7.24
N TYR A 360 25.36 -2.48 -7.86
CA TYR A 360 24.95 -3.77 -7.27
C TYR A 360 25.96 -4.89 -7.52
N GLN A 361 27.08 -4.58 -8.14
CA GLN A 361 28.29 -5.40 -8.20
C GLN A 361 29.31 -4.99 -7.12
N SER A 362 29.00 -3.93 -6.35
CA SER A 362 29.82 -3.36 -5.28
C SER A 362 29.12 -3.53 -3.91
N PRO A 363 29.88 -3.72 -2.82
CA PRO A 363 29.36 -3.72 -1.45
C PRO A 363 28.55 -2.46 -1.10
N ILE A 364 28.88 -1.30 -1.68
CA ILE A 364 28.20 -0.03 -1.44
C ILE A 364 26.71 -0.13 -1.81
N GLY A 365 26.41 -0.60 -3.02
CA GLY A 365 25.02 -0.72 -3.47
C GLY A 365 24.26 -1.84 -2.77
N ILE A 366 24.91 -2.99 -2.59
CA ILE A 366 24.30 -4.14 -1.90
C ILE A 366 23.97 -3.79 -0.44
N ASN A 367 24.88 -3.11 0.27
CA ASN A 367 24.64 -2.72 1.66
C ASN A 367 23.57 -1.63 1.78
N ALA A 368 23.49 -0.68 0.83
CA ALA A 368 22.40 0.30 0.79
C ALA A 368 21.05 -0.39 0.57
N LEU A 369 20.97 -1.31 -0.39
CA LEU A 369 19.76 -2.09 -0.66
C LEU A 369 19.32 -2.91 0.57
N ARG A 370 20.27 -3.60 1.21
CA ARG A 370 20.05 -4.37 2.44
C ARG A 370 19.45 -3.49 3.54
N ARG A 371 20.08 -2.35 3.85
CA ARG A 371 19.64 -1.47 4.92
C ARG A 371 18.22 -0.95 4.71
N VAL A 372 17.89 -0.51 3.50
CA VAL A 372 16.54 0.02 3.19
C VAL A 372 15.48 -1.07 3.34
N LEU A 373 15.69 -2.24 2.75
CA LEU A 373 14.72 -3.36 2.84
C LEU A 373 14.57 -3.86 4.27
N THR A 374 15.68 -4.02 5.00
CA THR A 374 15.66 -4.44 6.40
C THR A 374 14.92 -3.42 7.27
N ALA A 375 15.23 -2.12 7.13
CA ALA A 375 14.52 -1.08 7.89
C ALA A 375 13.03 -1.10 7.63
N TYR A 376 12.62 -1.26 6.36
CA TYR A 376 11.20 -1.33 6.01
C TYR A 376 10.51 -2.58 6.59
N SER A 377 11.16 -3.74 6.55
CA SER A 377 10.59 -4.98 7.12
C SER A 377 10.38 -4.89 8.64
N TRP A 378 11.19 -4.11 9.34
CA TRP A 378 10.99 -3.83 10.78
C TRP A 378 9.94 -2.76 11.05
N LYS A 379 9.80 -1.76 10.17
CA LYS A 379 8.74 -0.75 10.26
C LYS A 379 7.35 -1.35 10.09
N ASN A 380 7.20 -2.15 9.07
CA ASN A 380 5.93 -2.81 8.74
C ASN A 380 6.09 -4.34 8.88
N ARG A 381 5.98 -4.83 10.11
CA ARG A 381 6.16 -6.27 10.42
C ARG A 381 5.06 -7.15 9.86
N GLU A 382 3.88 -6.60 9.62
CA GLU A 382 2.75 -7.33 9.05
C GLU A 382 2.99 -7.65 7.56
N LEU A 383 3.52 -6.70 6.83
CA LEU A 383 3.90 -6.89 5.44
C LEU A 383 5.27 -7.60 5.35
N GLY A 384 6.21 -7.23 6.19
CA GLY A 384 7.57 -7.76 6.19
C GLY A 384 8.31 -7.47 4.89
N TYR A 385 8.72 -8.52 4.19
CA TYR A 385 9.32 -8.46 2.87
C TYR A 385 8.52 -9.29 1.86
N CYS A 386 8.34 -8.73 0.67
CA CYS A 386 7.75 -9.43 -0.48
C CYS A 386 8.68 -9.33 -1.68
N GLN A 387 8.84 -10.44 -2.40
CA GLN A 387 9.64 -10.50 -3.63
C GLN A 387 9.11 -9.46 -4.64
N GLY A 388 10.01 -8.68 -5.24
CA GLY A 388 9.69 -7.55 -6.10
C GLY A 388 10.03 -6.20 -5.44
N GLN A 389 9.94 -6.08 -4.13
CA GLN A 389 10.40 -4.88 -3.42
C GLN A 389 11.89 -4.62 -3.63
N ASN A 390 12.70 -5.69 -3.69
CA ASN A 390 14.13 -5.60 -3.98
C ASN A 390 14.42 -4.87 -5.30
N ILE A 391 13.67 -5.16 -6.36
CA ILE A 391 13.83 -4.53 -7.68
C ILE A 391 13.46 -3.06 -7.62
N LEU A 392 12.36 -2.73 -6.95
CA LEU A 392 11.88 -1.36 -6.81
C LEU A 392 12.85 -0.51 -6.00
N VAL A 393 13.28 -1.00 -4.84
CA VAL A 393 14.26 -0.29 -4.00
C VAL A 393 15.59 -0.15 -4.72
N ALA A 394 16.06 -1.20 -5.41
CA ALA A 394 17.25 -1.12 -6.24
C ALA A 394 17.14 -0.04 -7.33
N ALA A 395 15.99 0.08 -7.98
CA ALA A 395 15.74 1.11 -8.97
C ALA A 395 15.65 2.52 -8.36
N PHE A 396 15.00 2.68 -7.22
CA PHE A 396 14.88 3.97 -6.53
C PHE A 396 16.23 4.46 -6.00
N LEU A 397 17.06 3.59 -5.43
CA LEU A 397 18.40 3.93 -4.94
C LEU A 397 19.33 4.48 -6.03
N ILE A 398 19.05 4.27 -7.31
CA ILE A 398 19.81 4.92 -8.38
C ILE A 398 19.67 6.45 -8.32
N TYR A 399 18.48 6.94 -7.93
CA TYR A 399 18.13 8.36 -7.97
C TYR A 399 17.90 9.00 -6.60
N MET A 400 17.79 8.21 -5.54
CA MET A 400 17.38 8.63 -4.20
C MET A 400 18.37 8.12 -3.14
N SER A 401 18.50 8.86 -2.03
CA SER A 401 19.21 8.39 -0.85
C SER A 401 18.45 7.24 -0.17
N GLU A 402 19.09 6.54 0.76
CA GLU A 402 18.49 5.43 1.49
C GLU A 402 17.21 5.84 2.26
N GLU A 403 17.25 6.97 2.99
CA GLU A 403 16.10 7.49 3.72
C GLU A 403 14.95 7.87 2.77
N GLN A 404 15.26 8.49 1.63
CA GLN A 404 14.26 8.81 0.60
C GLN A 404 13.62 7.52 0.05
N CYS A 405 14.42 6.49 -0.24
CA CYS A 405 13.92 5.19 -0.72
C CYS A 405 13.04 4.49 0.32
N PHE A 406 13.41 4.56 1.59
CA PHE A 406 12.63 3.97 2.68
C PHE A 406 11.22 4.55 2.75
N TRP A 407 11.10 5.88 2.73
CA TRP A 407 9.79 6.55 2.73
C TRP A 407 9.04 6.39 1.41
N MET A 408 9.77 6.28 0.29
CA MET A 408 9.16 6.00 -1.02
C MET A 408 8.53 4.61 -1.06
N LEU A 409 9.23 3.59 -0.53
CA LEU A 409 8.70 2.22 -0.44
C LEU A 409 7.45 2.17 0.43
N ASP A 410 7.46 2.88 1.56
CA ASP A 410 6.31 3.01 2.45
C ASP A 410 5.09 3.59 1.72
N MET A 411 5.27 4.71 1.02
CA MET A 411 4.20 5.33 0.23
C MET A 411 3.72 4.46 -0.93
N LEU A 412 4.63 3.71 -1.56
CA LEU A 412 4.28 2.80 -2.64
C LEU A 412 3.39 1.66 -2.16
N CYS A 413 3.79 0.99 -1.07
CA CYS A 413 3.06 -0.16 -0.53
C CYS A 413 1.74 0.22 0.14
N ASP A 414 1.70 1.36 0.84
CA ASP A 414 0.51 1.81 1.58
C ASP A 414 -0.53 2.49 0.68
N ARG A 415 -0.10 3.32 -0.28
CA ARG A 415 -1.01 4.23 -0.98
C ARG A 415 -1.07 4.08 -2.48
N LEU A 416 0.09 3.95 -3.14
CA LEU A 416 0.11 3.93 -4.60
C LEU A 416 -0.33 2.58 -5.13
N LEU A 417 0.11 1.49 -4.49
CA LEU A 417 -0.21 0.10 -4.85
C LEU A 417 -0.61 -0.73 -3.62
N PRO A 418 -1.72 -0.35 -2.94
CA PRO A 418 -2.16 -1.07 -1.74
C PRO A 418 -2.48 -2.53 -2.06
N GLY A 419 -2.00 -3.45 -1.21
CA GLY A 419 -2.22 -4.89 -1.36
C GLY A 419 -1.37 -5.60 -2.42
N TYR A 420 -0.46 -4.89 -3.11
CA TYR A 420 0.42 -5.51 -4.12
C TYR A 420 1.50 -6.38 -3.52
N TYR A 421 2.13 -5.90 -2.44
CA TYR A 421 3.28 -6.54 -1.81
C TYR A 421 2.93 -7.21 -0.49
N THR A 422 1.65 -7.47 -0.25
CA THR A 422 1.18 -8.27 0.89
C THR A 422 1.38 -9.75 0.61
N GLN A 423 1.38 -10.59 1.65
CA GLN A 423 1.47 -12.04 1.50
C GLN A 423 0.34 -12.61 0.60
N SER A 424 -0.83 -11.99 0.65
CA SER A 424 -1.98 -12.38 -0.18
C SER A 424 -1.90 -11.89 -1.62
N MET A 425 -1.10 -10.85 -1.91
CA MET A 425 -1.03 -10.17 -3.21
C MET A 425 -2.41 -9.79 -3.77
N SER A 426 -3.37 -9.52 -2.88
CA SER A 426 -4.78 -9.33 -3.24
C SER A 426 -5.00 -8.15 -4.19
N GLY A 427 -4.25 -7.06 -4.01
CA GLY A 427 -4.28 -5.91 -4.92
C GLY A 427 -3.80 -6.26 -6.33
N THR A 428 -2.77 -7.10 -6.44
CA THR A 428 -2.25 -7.54 -7.73
C THR A 428 -3.24 -8.43 -8.47
N ILE A 429 -3.83 -9.42 -7.76
CA ILE A 429 -4.85 -10.31 -8.35
C ILE A 429 -6.04 -9.49 -8.85
N LEU A 430 -6.49 -8.53 -8.05
CA LEU A 430 -7.59 -7.65 -8.42
C LEU A 430 -7.26 -6.84 -9.69
N ASP A 431 -6.09 -6.24 -9.74
CA ASP A 431 -5.68 -5.42 -10.89
C ASP A 431 -5.40 -6.24 -12.16
N GLN A 432 -5.02 -7.51 -12.03
CA GLN A 432 -4.96 -8.42 -13.16
C GLN A 432 -6.35 -8.63 -13.78
N LYS A 433 -7.39 -8.86 -12.98
CA LYS A 433 -8.78 -8.99 -13.45
C LYS A 433 -9.30 -7.69 -14.07
N VAL A 434 -8.99 -6.55 -13.45
CA VAL A 434 -9.33 -5.23 -14.02
C VAL A 434 -8.65 -5.04 -15.38
N PHE A 435 -7.37 -5.41 -15.51
CA PHE A 435 -6.64 -5.26 -16.75
C PHE A 435 -7.19 -6.16 -17.86
N GLU A 436 -7.47 -7.43 -17.55
CA GLU A 436 -8.10 -8.38 -18.48
C GLU A 436 -9.44 -7.85 -19.01
N HIS A 437 -10.28 -7.32 -18.12
CA HIS A 437 -11.55 -6.70 -18.52
C HIS A 437 -11.37 -5.44 -19.37
N LEU A 438 -10.37 -4.61 -19.06
CA LEU A 438 -10.05 -3.45 -19.89
C LEU A 438 -9.58 -3.87 -21.28
N VAL A 439 -8.77 -4.93 -21.41
CA VAL A 439 -8.38 -5.50 -22.71
C VAL A 439 -9.60 -6.00 -23.46
N GLN A 440 -10.48 -6.76 -22.81
CA GLN A 440 -11.73 -7.23 -23.42
C GLN A 440 -12.57 -6.07 -23.99
N ARG A 441 -12.71 -4.98 -23.22
CA ARG A 441 -13.54 -3.84 -23.59
C ARG A 441 -12.90 -2.95 -24.66
N THR A 442 -11.60 -2.75 -24.63
CA THR A 442 -10.90 -1.79 -25.51
C THR A 442 -10.21 -2.44 -26.70
N LEU A 443 -9.82 -3.71 -26.60
CA LEU A 443 -9.10 -4.49 -27.60
C LEU A 443 -9.73 -5.89 -27.80
N PRO A 444 -11.04 -5.97 -28.15
CA PRO A 444 -11.77 -7.24 -28.15
C PRO A 444 -11.15 -8.30 -29.07
N MET A 445 -10.64 -7.93 -30.24
CA MET A 445 -9.99 -8.88 -31.15
C MET A 445 -8.75 -9.56 -30.52
N ILE A 446 -7.96 -8.81 -29.76
CA ILE A 446 -6.79 -9.37 -29.07
C ILE A 446 -7.24 -10.27 -27.93
N HIS A 447 -8.24 -9.87 -27.19
CA HIS A 447 -8.82 -10.68 -26.11
C HIS A 447 -9.36 -12.01 -26.64
N ASP A 448 -10.14 -11.98 -27.73
CA ASP A 448 -10.69 -13.18 -28.36
C ASP A 448 -9.59 -14.10 -28.89
N HIS A 449 -8.53 -13.54 -29.46
CA HIS A 449 -7.36 -14.30 -29.88
C HIS A 449 -6.68 -15.01 -28.69
N PHE A 450 -6.48 -14.31 -27.57
CA PHE A 450 -5.90 -14.91 -26.36
C PHE A 450 -6.75 -16.05 -25.81
N LEU A 451 -8.09 -15.91 -25.83
CA LEU A 451 -9.00 -17.00 -25.44
C LEU A 451 -8.92 -18.20 -26.38
N GLN A 452 -8.81 -17.99 -27.70
CA GLN A 452 -8.74 -19.07 -28.70
C GLN A 452 -7.42 -19.83 -28.65
N THR A 453 -6.33 -19.15 -28.29
CA THR A 453 -4.97 -19.71 -28.25
C THR A 453 -4.51 -20.11 -26.85
N ASP A 454 -5.39 -19.94 -25.83
CA ASP A 454 -5.09 -20.19 -24.40
C ASP A 454 -3.87 -19.39 -23.90
N ILE A 455 -3.64 -18.19 -24.43
CA ILE A 455 -2.58 -17.29 -23.99
C ILE A 455 -3.04 -16.58 -22.70
N GLN A 456 -2.25 -16.73 -21.65
CA GLN A 456 -2.53 -16.09 -20.35
C GLN A 456 -1.95 -14.67 -20.34
N LEU A 457 -2.81 -13.66 -20.36
CA LEU A 457 -2.37 -12.24 -20.30
C LEU A 457 -1.50 -11.94 -19.06
N SER A 458 -1.77 -12.62 -17.97
CA SER A 458 -1.05 -12.47 -16.67
C SER A 458 0.43 -12.81 -16.76
N VAL A 459 0.85 -13.65 -17.70
CA VAL A 459 2.28 -13.99 -17.92
C VAL A 459 3.11 -12.75 -18.22
N ALA A 460 2.54 -11.79 -18.94
CA ALA A 460 3.17 -10.52 -19.23
C ALA A 460 2.80 -9.42 -18.22
N SER A 461 1.51 -9.27 -17.89
CA SER A 461 1.02 -8.14 -17.12
C SER A 461 1.40 -8.21 -15.64
N LEU A 462 1.54 -9.39 -15.05
CA LEU A 462 1.95 -9.55 -13.65
C LEU A 462 3.37 -8.98 -13.40
N PRO A 463 4.41 -9.35 -14.16
CA PRO A 463 5.73 -8.73 -14.06
C PRO A 463 5.72 -7.22 -14.31
N TRP A 464 4.89 -6.74 -15.25
CA TRP A 464 4.78 -5.31 -15.54
C TRP A 464 4.31 -4.51 -14.34
N PHE A 465 3.26 -4.97 -13.69
CA PHE A 465 2.64 -4.26 -12.58
C PHE A 465 3.48 -4.36 -11.30
N LEU A 466 4.00 -5.55 -10.97
CA LEU A 466 4.82 -5.75 -9.77
C LEU A 466 6.14 -5.00 -9.78
N SER A 467 6.75 -4.82 -10.96
CA SER A 467 8.05 -4.14 -11.07
C SER A 467 7.95 -2.75 -11.71
N LEU A 468 6.76 -2.19 -11.90
CA LEU A 468 6.57 -0.93 -12.63
C LEU A 468 7.27 -0.93 -13.99
N TYR A 469 7.22 -2.05 -14.72
CA TYR A 469 7.92 -2.32 -15.98
C TYR A 469 9.46 -2.41 -15.90
N ILE A 470 10.07 -2.21 -14.73
CA ILE A 470 11.54 -2.14 -14.58
C ILE A 470 12.21 -3.43 -15.04
N ASN A 471 11.67 -4.59 -14.68
CA ASN A 471 12.21 -5.90 -15.09
C ASN A 471 11.82 -6.33 -16.50
N SER A 472 10.93 -5.60 -17.18
CA SER A 472 10.33 -6.08 -18.43
C SER A 472 10.89 -5.41 -19.67
N MET A 473 11.44 -4.20 -19.54
CA MET A 473 11.98 -3.41 -20.64
C MET A 473 13.29 -2.73 -20.26
N PRO A 474 14.07 -2.18 -21.22
CA PRO A 474 15.30 -1.49 -20.91
C PRO A 474 15.08 -0.37 -19.88
N MET A 475 15.91 -0.34 -18.86
CA MET A 475 15.82 0.49 -17.65
C MET A 475 15.55 1.98 -17.97
N VAL A 476 16.18 2.51 -19.01
CA VAL A 476 16.01 3.90 -19.46
C VAL A 476 14.58 4.25 -19.82
N PHE A 477 13.84 3.31 -20.41
CA PHE A 477 12.43 3.50 -20.77
C PHE A 477 11.50 3.21 -19.60
N ALA A 478 11.81 2.18 -18.80
CA ALA A 478 11.04 1.87 -17.60
C ALA A 478 11.00 3.05 -16.63
N PHE A 479 12.15 3.74 -16.38
CA PHE A 479 12.16 4.93 -15.53
C PHE A 479 11.31 6.08 -16.04
N ARG A 480 11.08 6.17 -17.35
CA ARG A 480 10.16 7.16 -17.94
C ARG A 480 8.70 6.82 -17.63
N ILE A 481 8.36 5.52 -17.58
CA ILE A 481 7.05 5.07 -17.13
C ILE A 481 6.89 5.35 -15.63
N VAL A 482 7.91 5.07 -14.82
CA VAL A 482 7.90 5.41 -13.39
C VAL A 482 7.74 6.91 -13.17
N ASP A 483 8.40 7.78 -13.96
CA ASP A 483 8.19 9.23 -13.91
C ASP A 483 6.69 9.58 -14.06
N CYS A 484 6.03 9.00 -15.05
CA CYS A 484 4.60 9.21 -15.30
C CYS A 484 3.72 8.59 -14.20
N PHE A 485 4.05 7.38 -13.73
CA PHE A 485 3.34 6.70 -12.64
C PHE A 485 3.35 7.54 -11.36
N MET A 486 4.50 8.05 -10.93
CA MET A 486 4.62 8.88 -9.73
C MET A 486 3.81 10.19 -9.84
N ALA A 487 3.72 10.76 -11.04
CA ALA A 487 3.00 12.02 -11.26
C ALA A 487 1.49 11.85 -11.52
N MET A 488 1.08 10.75 -12.15
CA MET A 488 -0.29 10.55 -12.65
C MET A 488 -1.05 9.42 -11.94
N GLY A 489 -0.36 8.60 -11.14
CA GLY A 489 -0.95 7.52 -10.37
C GLY A 489 -1.01 6.16 -11.10
N PRO A 490 -1.61 5.15 -10.44
CA PRO A 490 -1.63 3.75 -10.90
C PRO A 490 -2.24 3.51 -12.29
N LYS A 491 -3.13 4.37 -12.76
CA LYS A 491 -3.73 4.24 -14.12
C LYS A 491 -2.69 4.15 -15.23
N VAL A 492 -1.49 4.71 -15.02
CA VAL A 492 -0.40 4.65 -16.00
C VAL A 492 -0.02 3.22 -16.33
N LEU A 493 -0.05 2.30 -15.36
CA LEU A 493 0.25 0.88 -15.58
C LEU A 493 -0.71 0.26 -16.60
N PHE A 494 -2.00 0.54 -16.46
CA PHE A 494 -3.04 0.05 -17.35
C PHE A 494 -2.94 0.69 -18.74
N GLN A 495 -2.77 2.01 -18.79
CA GLN A 495 -2.66 2.75 -20.06
C GLN A 495 -1.46 2.29 -20.89
N ILE A 496 -0.31 2.09 -20.27
CA ILE A 496 0.90 1.58 -20.94
C ILE A 496 0.70 0.14 -21.40
N GLY A 497 0.13 -0.73 -20.55
CA GLY A 497 -0.15 -2.12 -20.92
C GLY A 497 -1.07 -2.24 -22.13
N LEU A 498 -2.17 -1.48 -22.14
CA LEU A 498 -3.10 -1.44 -23.29
C LEU A 498 -2.42 -0.92 -24.55
N ALA A 499 -1.58 0.12 -24.43
CA ALA A 499 -0.84 0.67 -25.57
C ALA A 499 0.18 -0.32 -26.14
N ILE A 500 0.87 -1.09 -25.29
CA ILE A 500 1.79 -2.16 -25.74
C ILE A 500 1.02 -3.20 -26.56
N LEU A 501 -0.13 -3.67 -26.07
CA LEU A 501 -0.95 -4.66 -26.77
C LEU A 501 -1.47 -4.09 -28.09
N LYS A 502 -1.94 -2.84 -28.11
CA LYS A 502 -2.47 -2.20 -29.30
C LYS A 502 -1.41 -2.03 -30.39
N ILE A 503 -0.24 -1.51 -30.05
CA ILE A 503 0.86 -1.29 -31.02
C ILE A 503 1.30 -2.60 -31.66
N ASN A 504 1.32 -3.68 -30.90
CA ASN A 504 1.68 -5.01 -31.40
C ASN A 504 0.49 -5.83 -31.89
N GLY A 505 -0.69 -5.22 -32.06
CA GLY A 505 -1.92 -5.90 -32.41
C GLY A 505 -1.86 -6.69 -33.71
N GLU A 506 -1.25 -6.14 -34.76
CA GLU A 506 -1.08 -6.82 -36.04
C GLU A 506 -0.20 -8.07 -35.92
N GLU A 507 0.90 -8.00 -35.19
CA GLU A 507 1.77 -9.15 -34.96
C GLU A 507 1.08 -10.20 -34.07
N LEU A 508 0.36 -9.78 -33.03
CA LEU A 508 -0.43 -10.64 -32.17
C LEU A 508 -1.47 -11.46 -32.99
N LEU A 509 -2.18 -10.82 -33.89
CA LEU A 509 -3.24 -11.42 -34.70
C LEU A 509 -2.75 -12.14 -35.96
N SER A 510 -1.44 -12.09 -36.26
CA SER A 510 -0.85 -12.67 -37.48
C SER A 510 -0.81 -14.19 -37.54
N GLY A 511 -1.29 -14.91 -36.51
CA GLY A 511 -1.22 -16.38 -36.39
C GLY A 511 0.17 -16.92 -36.07
N ARG A 512 1.15 -16.05 -35.76
CA ARG A 512 2.51 -16.43 -35.29
C ARG A 512 2.64 -16.52 -33.78
N VAL A 513 1.71 -15.89 -33.07
CA VAL A 513 1.65 -15.87 -31.61
C VAL A 513 0.54 -16.81 -31.18
N THR A 514 0.89 -18.05 -30.90
CA THR A 514 -0.05 -19.15 -30.61
C THR A 514 0.07 -19.71 -29.20
N ASP A 515 1.03 -19.22 -28.42
CA ASP A 515 1.27 -19.67 -27.04
C ASP A 515 1.95 -18.56 -26.22
N ASP A 516 2.03 -18.75 -24.89
CA ASP A 516 2.66 -17.81 -23.95
C ASP A 516 4.14 -17.53 -24.30
N GLY A 517 4.87 -18.53 -24.79
CA GLY A 517 6.28 -18.40 -25.15
C GLY A 517 6.48 -17.50 -26.35
N ALA A 518 5.67 -17.68 -27.40
CA ALA A 518 5.67 -16.81 -28.60
C ALA A 518 5.27 -15.37 -28.24
N PHE A 519 4.27 -15.21 -27.38
CA PHE A 519 3.83 -13.92 -26.85
C PHE A 519 4.96 -13.18 -26.11
N ILE A 520 5.60 -13.81 -25.15
CA ILE A 520 6.73 -13.21 -24.41
C ILE A 520 7.91 -12.90 -25.34
N ASN A 521 8.22 -13.76 -26.30
CA ASN A 521 9.30 -13.50 -27.24
C ASN A 521 9.00 -12.32 -28.18
N MET A 522 7.75 -12.18 -28.61
CA MET A 522 7.29 -11.01 -29.36
C MET A 522 7.48 -9.72 -28.54
N LEU A 523 7.02 -9.69 -27.28
CA LEU A 523 7.20 -8.56 -26.38
C LEU A 523 8.69 -8.22 -26.16
N LYS A 524 9.55 -9.21 -25.96
CA LYS A 524 11.00 -8.99 -25.81
C LYS A 524 11.62 -8.37 -27.07
N ARG A 525 11.18 -8.76 -28.27
CA ARG A 525 11.60 -8.13 -29.52
C ARG A 525 11.18 -6.66 -29.55
N TYR A 526 9.89 -6.40 -29.31
CA TYR A 526 9.36 -5.04 -29.27
C TYR A 526 10.11 -4.14 -28.28
N PHE A 527 10.37 -4.60 -27.06
CA PHE A 527 11.07 -3.79 -26.06
C PHE A 527 12.51 -3.44 -26.45
N ARG A 528 13.17 -4.25 -27.26
CA ARG A 528 14.49 -3.93 -27.80
C ARG A 528 14.46 -2.80 -28.83
N THR A 529 13.36 -2.63 -29.54
CA THR A 529 13.18 -1.59 -30.55
C THR A 529 12.67 -0.25 -30.02
N LEU A 530 12.42 -0.12 -28.70
CA LEU A 530 11.86 1.12 -28.10
C LEU A 530 12.72 2.37 -28.37
N GLY A 531 14.03 2.20 -28.56
CA GLY A 531 14.94 3.28 -28.90
C GLY A 531 15.01 3.63 -30.39
N ASP A 532 14.48 2.80 -31.25
CA ASP A 532 14.53 2.96 -32.69
C ASP A 532 13.49 3.98 -33.18
N SER A 533 13.66 4.48 -34.40
CA SER A 533 12.70 5.40 -35.00
C SER A 533 11.37 4.70 -35.29
N ALA A 534 10.27 5.31 -34.86
CA ALA A 534 8.93 4.87 -35.22
C ALA A 534 8.60 5.13 -36.71
N HIS A 535 9.32 6.05 -37.35
CA HIS A 535 9.08 6.45 -38.73
C HIS A 535 10.42 6.50 -39.51
N PRO A 536 11.09 5.37 -39.74
CA PRO A 536 12.42 5.33 -40.36
C PRO A 536 12.41 5.91 -41.78
N ASP A 537 11.33 5.70 -42.53
CA ASP A 537 11.18 6.12 -43.93
C ASP A 537 10.63 7.54 -44.10
N ALA A 538 10.38 8.26 -42.98
CA ALA A 538 9.82 9.61 -43.08
C ALA A 538 10.83 10.57 -43.77
N THR A 539 10.34 11.39 -44.70
CA THR A 539 11.16 12.42 -45.37
C THR A 539 11.62 13.53 -44.44
N ASN A 540 10.78 13.86 -43.43
CA ASN A 540 11.09 14.89 -42.43
C ASN A 540 12.04 14.36 -41.34
N PRO A 541 13.24 14.97 -41.17
CA PRO A 541 14.19 14.56 -40.13
C PRO A 541 13.64 14.62 -38.71
N ARG A 542 12.67 15.50 -38.45
CA ARG A 542 12.02 15.58 -37.12
C ARG A 542 11.15 14.36 -36.84
N HIS A 543 10.45 13.83 -37.82
CA HIS A 543 9.65 12.62 -37.66
C HIS A 543 10.54 11.38 -37.48
N ARG A 544 11.67 11.27 -38.16
CA ARG A 544 12.64 10.19 -37.94
C ARG A 544 13.26 10.18 -36.54
N GLN A 545 13.22 11.28 -35.81
CA GLN A 545 13.69 11.36 -34.43
C GLN A 545 12.68 10.88 -33.39
N ILE A 546 11.42 10.64 -33.79
CA ILE A 546 10.39 10.08 -32.92
C ILE A 546 10.70 8.60 -32.71
N THR A 547 10.89 8.20 -31.48
CA THR A 547 11.19 6.79 -31.13
C THR A 547 9.89 6.00 -30.88
N ASN A 548 9.96 4.67 -31.04
CA ASN A 548 8.86 3.76 -30.68
C ASN A 548 8.38 3.98 -29.23
N PHE A 549 9.29 4.34 -28.32
CA PHE A 549 8.90 4.67 -26.94
C PHE A 549 8.07 5.96 -26.85
N GLN A 550 8.40 6.98 -27.64
CA GLN A 550 7.59 8.21 -27.66
C GLN A 550 6.21 7.94 -28.24
N GLU A 551 6.11 7.12 -29.26
CA GLU A 551 4.83 6.68 -29.81
C GLU A 551 4.02 5.88 -28.80
N LEU A 552 4.67 4.96 -28.06
CA LEU A 552 4.02 4.23 -26.96
C LEU A 552 3.38 5.19 -25.95
N LEU A 553 4.08 6.24 -25.53
CA LEU A 553 3.53 7.22 -24.59
C LEU A 553 2.36 8.02 -25.20
N VAL A 554 2.44 8.36 -26.49
CA VAL A 554 1.36 9.05 -27.19
C VAL A 554 0.11 8.18 -27.26
N VAL A 555 0.24 6.92 -27.66
CA VAL A 555 -0.87 5.95 -27.70
C VAL A 555 -1.45 5.77 -26.30
N ALA A 556 -0.61 5.55 -25.28
CA ALA A 556 -1.06 5.34 -23.90
C ALA A 556 -1.88 6.51 -23.35
N PHE A 557 -1.41 7.74 -23.49
CA PHE A 557 -2.05 8.89 -22.85
C PHE A 557 -3.13 9.58 -23.70
N ARG A 558 -3.10 9.41 -25.04
CA ARG A 558 -4.10 9.98 -25.93
C ARG A 558 -5.25 9.02 -26.17
N GLU A 559 -4.97 7.78 -26.57
CA GLU A 559 -6.01 6.84 -26.94
C GLU A 559 -6.65 6.17 -25.72
N PHE A 560 -5.84 5.80 -24.74
CA PHE A 560 -6.31 5.23 -23.47
C PHE A 560 -6.49 6.27 -22.36
N GLY A 561 -6.57 7.56 -22.68
CA GLY A 561 -6.84 8.64 -21.73
C GLY A 561 -8.19 8.54 -21.01
N THR A 562 -9.14 7.76 -21.55
CA THR A 562 -10.43 7.45 -20.94
C THR A 562 -10.33 6.46 -19.77
N VAL A 563 -9.20 5.72 -19.64
CA VAL A 563 -8.91 4.88 -18.49
C VAL A 563 -8.44 5.80 -17.35
N THR A 564 -9.39 6.21 -16.50
CA THR A 564 -9.17 7.13 -15.39
C THR A 564 -9.03 6.38 -14.06
N ASP A 565 -8.62 7.09 -13.01
CA ASP A 565 -8.56 6.52 -11.66
C ASP A 565 -9.95 6.11 -11.18
N GLU A 566 -11.01 6.85 -11.55
CA GLU A 566 -12.39 6.50 -11.24
C GLU A 566 -12.85 5.24 -11.98
N THR A 567 -12.44 5.07 -13.25
CA THR A 567 -12.71 3.85 -14.01
C THR A 567 -12.10 2.64 -13.32
N ILE A 568 -10.81 2.72 -12.95
CA ILE A 568 -10.12 1.63 -12.27
C ILE A 568 -10.76 1.34 -10.90
N ALA A 569 -11.09 2.37 -10.12
CA ALA A 569 -11.73 2.20 -8.83
C ALA A 569 -13.11 1.52 -8.95
N SER A 570 -13.91 1.88 -9.97
CA SER A 570 -15.21 1.24 -10.21
C SER A 570 -15.07 -0.24 -10.60
N GLU A 571 -14.11 -0.58 -11.47
CA GLU A 571 -13.86 -1.97 -11.86
C GLU A 571 -13.27 -2.79 -10.68
N ARG A 572 -12.38 -2.20 -9.87
CA ARG A 572 -11.91 -2.85 -8.63
C ARG A 572 -13.04 -3.18 -7.68
N ARG A 573 -14.03 -2.29 -7.49
CA ARG A 573 -15.22 -2.56 -6.67
C ARG A 573 -16.02 -3.74 -7.20
N ARG A 574 -16.25 -3.77 -8.51
CA ARG A 574 -16.99 -4.84 -9.19
C ARG A 574 -16.30 -6.19 -9.00
N PHE A 575 -15.03 -6.31 -9.36
CA PHE A 575 -14.30 -7.58 -9.34
C PHE A 575 -13.92 -8.03 -7.94
N ARG A 576 -13.83 -7.14 -6.96
CA ARG A 576 -13.52 -7.53 -5.58
C ARG A 576 -14.54 -8.52 -5.03
N GLN A 577 -15.82 -8.24 -5.19
CA GLN A 577 -16.88 -9.14 -4.72
C GLN A 577 -16.85 -10.49 -5.43
N GLU A 578 -16.64 -10.46 -6.74
CA GLU A 578 -16.55 -11.66 -7.57
C GLU A 578 -15.37 -12.56 -7.15
N ILE A 579 -14.18 -11.98 -6.98
CA ILE A 579 -12.98 -12.71 -6.55
C ILE A 579 -13.16 -13.28 -5.14
N VAL A 580 -13.76 -12.53 -4.21
CA VAL A 580 -14.04 -13.02 -2.86
C VAL A 580 -14.94 -14.26 -2.94
N GLN A 581 -16.03 -14.20 -3.71
CA GLN A 581 -16.94 -15.32 -3.89
C GLN A 581 -16.25 -16.54 -4.52
N GLU A 582 -15.44 -16.34 -5.57
CA GLU A 582 -14.70 -17.44 -6.22
C GLU A 582 -13.72 -18.13 -5.26
N ILE A 583 -12.95 -17.34 -4.49
CA ILE A 583 -11.99 -17.86 -3.51
C ILE A 583 -12.71 -18.63 -2.41
N GLU A 584 -13.83 -18.11 -1.92
CA GLU A 584 -14.63 -18.76 -0.89
C GLU A 584 -15.22 -20.06 -1.37
N LEU A 585 -15.77 -20.08 -2.59
CA LEU A 585 -16.25 -21.31 -3.21
C LEU A 585 -15.14 -22.36 -3.40
N PHE A 586 -13.95 -21.91 -3.81
CA PHE A 586 -12.79 -22.79 -3.94
C PHE A 586 -12.34 -23.35 -2.58
N ALA A 587 -12.21 -22.50 -1.57
CA ALA A 587 -11.83 -22.89 -0.22
C ALA A 587 -12.85 -23.87 0.38
N LYS A 588 -14.14 -23.60 0.21
CA LYS A 588 -15.24 -24.48 0.62
C LYS A 588 -15.15 -25.85 -0.04
N ARG A 589 -14.99 -25.89 -1.37
CA ARG A 589 -14.84 -27.16 -2.10
C ARG A 589 -13.62 -27.94 -1.64
N GLY A 590 -12.50 -27.25 -1.38
CA GLY A 590 -11.28 -27.85 -0.87
C GLY A 590 -11.47 -28.43 0.53
N ALA A 591 -12.05 -27.68 1.44
CA ALA A 591 -12.30 -28.12 2.82
C ALA A 591 -13.23 -29.33 2.87
N VAL A 592 -14.34 -29.29 2.10
CA VAL A 592 -15.28 -30.43 2.03
C VAL A 592 -14.66 -31.68 1.38
N ARG A 593 -13.78 -31.49 0.37
CA ARG A 593 -13.08 -32.61 -0.27
C ARG A 593 -12.09 -33.30 0.68
N ASN A 594 -11.48 -32.53 1.58
CA ASN A 594 -10.48 -33.03 2.51
C ASN A 594 -11.08 -33.76 3.74
N LEU A 595 -12.40 -33.72 3.91
CA LEU A 595 -13.08 -34.51 4.94
C LEU A 595 -12.91 -35.99 4.66
N ARG A 596 -12.49 -36.74 5.69
CA ARG A 596 -12.26 -38.18 5.59
C ARG A 596 -13.58 -38.93 5.62
N ASP A 597 -14.51 -38.48 6.43
CA ASP A 597 -15.82 -39.04 6.61
C ASP A 597 -16.87 -37.95 6.70
N LEU A 598 -17.96 -38.12 6.00
CA LEU A 598 -19.11 -37.21 5.99
C LEU A 598 -20.26 -37.70 6.85
N GLY A 599 -20.17 -38.95 7.36
CA GLY A 599 -21.29 -39.60 8.07
C GLY A 599 -22.57 -39.62 7.22
N SER A 600 -23.67 -39.24 7.82
CA SER A 600 -24.98 -39.13 7.16
C SER A 600 -25.15 -37.88 6.29
N PHE A 601 -24.17 -36.94 6.29
CA PHE A 601 -24.28 -35.68 5.57
C PHE A 601 -23.88 -35.82 4.10
N SER A 602 -24.64 -35.13 3.22
CA SER A 602 -24.23 -34.90 1.84
C SER A 602 -23.09 -33.86 1.78
N LYS A 603 -22.35 -33.83 0.65
CA LYS A 603 -21.35 -32.80 0.40
C LYS A 603 -21.89 -31.36 0.47
N GLU A 604 -23.15 -31.20 0.09
CA GLU A 604 -23.83 -29.89 0.16
C GLU A 604 -24.11 -29.50 1.59
N GLN A 605 -24.57 -30.46 2.41
CA GLN A 605 -24.81 -30.22 3.84
C GLN A 605 -23.50 -29.97 4.60
N ALA A 606 -22.42 -30.70 4.31
CA ALA A 606 -21.09 -30.41 4.84
C ALA A 606 -20.58 -29.02 4.41
N GLY A 607 -20.94 -28.58 3.20
CA GLY A 607 -20.70 -27.21 2.74
C GLY A 607 -21.46 -26.15 3.53
N LEU A 608 -22.68 -26.41 3.97
CA LEU A 608 -23.43 -25.49 4.85
C LEU A 608 -22.81 -25.43 6.26
N ILE A 609 -22.36 -26.59 6.78
CA ILE A 609 -21.62 -26.63 8.06
C ILE A 609 -20.35 -25.79 7.95
N TYR A 610 -19.61 -25.90 6.84
CA TYR A 610 -18.43 -25.08 6.58
C TYR A 610 -18.76 -23.58 6.63
N ASP A 611 -19.82 -23.13 5.96
CA ASP A 611 -20.24 -21.73 5.95
C ASP A 611 -20.54 -21.20 7.36
N GLN A 612 -21.21 -22.00 8.19
CA GLN A 612 -21.53 -21.64 9.58
C GLN A 612 -20.26 -21.57 10.46
N VAL A 613 -19.30 -22.43 10.24
CA VAL A 613 -18.01 -22.39 10.94
C VAL A 613 -17.23 -21.13 10.57
N VAL A 614 -17.17 -20.80 9.27
CA VAL A 614 -16.50 -19.56 8.79
C VAL A 614 -17.16 -18.32 9.37
N GLU A 615 -18.50 -18.27 9.38
CA GLU A 615 -19.25 -17.16 9.96
C GLU A 615 -18.99 -17.01 11.46
N ALA A 616 -18.94 -18.11 12.19
CA ALA A 616 -18.63 -18.09 13.62
C ALA A 616 -17.22 -17.56 13.90
N ILE A 617 -16.22 -17.98 13.11
CA ILE A 617 -14.84 -17.48 13.20
C ILE A 617 -14.82 -15.96 12.94
N TYR A 618 -15.53 -15.50 11.93
CA TYR A 618 -15.62 -14.07 11.61
C TYR A 618 -16.22 -13.26 12.76
N ARG A 619 -17.36 -13.70 13.31
CA ARG A 619 -18.04 -13.02 14.42
C ARG A 619 -17.19 -12.96 15.67
N THR A 620 -16.50 -14.04 16.03
CA THR A 620 -15.63 -14.07 17.23
C THR A 620 -14.49 -13.06 17.14
N ARG A 621 -13.95 -12.86 15.95
CA ARG A 621 -12.85 -11.90 15.71
C ARG A 621 -13.31 -10.45 15.77
N HIS A 622 -14.54 -10.17 15.38
CA HIS A 622 -15.10 -8.82 15.32
C HIS A 622 -15.99 -8.50 16.53
N ALA A 623 -16.11 -9.41 17.49
CA ALA A 623 -16.86 -9.16 18.72
C ALA A 623 -16.12 -8.12 19.58
N PRO A 624 -16.80 -7.05 20.08
CA PRO A 624 -16.20 -6.08 20.98
C PRO A 624 -15.72 -6.81 22.25
N ARG A 625 -14.46 -6.64 22.59
CA ARG A 625 -13.89 -7.22 23.82
C ARG A 625 -14.45 -6.50 25.04
N ALA A 626 -14.79 -7.26 26.09
CA ALA A 626 -15.23 -6.70 27.37
C ALA A 626 -14.07 -5.87 27.95
N GLY A 627 -14.17 -4.55 27.88
CA GLY A 627 -13.15 -3.59 28.32
C GLY A 627 -12.93 -2.39 27.40
N ASP A 628 -13.48 -2.42 26.18
CA ASP A 628 -13.38 -1.30 25.24
C ASP A 628 -14.42 -0.22 25.58
N GLY A 629 -14.01 0.80 26.35
CA GLY A 629 -14.78 2.03 26.55
C GLY A 629 -14.82 2.88 25.25
N PRO A 630 -15.84 3.73 25.07
CA PRO A 630 -15.97 4.58 23.89
C PRO A 630 -14.84 5.63 23.89
N GLY A 631 -13.71 5.36 23.26
CA GLY A 631 -12.57 6.29 23.17
C GLY A 631 -11.21 5.67 22.84
N ASN A 632 -11.03 4.38 22.99
CA ASN A 632 -9.79 3.74 22.58
C ASN A 632 -9.95 3.16 21.17
N ALA A 633 -9.23 3.73 20.21
CA ALA A 633 -9.06 3.12 18.90
C ALA A 633 -8.38 1.75 19.11
N VAL A 634 -9.16 0.70 18.93
CA VAL A 634 -8.68 -0.69 19.01
C VAL A 634 -7.63 -0.89 17.93
N ALA A 635 -6.43 -1.31 18.34
CA ALA A 635 -5.48 -1.85 17.38
C ALA A 635 -6.18 -3.01 16.63
N PRO A 636 -6.08 -3.07 15.29
CA PRO A 636 -6.68 -4.16 14.54
C PRO A 636 -6.19 -5.50 15.12
N PRO A 637 -7.07 -6.51 15.23
CA PRO A 637 -6.67 -7.81 15.72
C PRO A 637 -5.50 -8.32 14.85
N LEU A 638 -4.49 -8.89 15.50
CA LEU A 638 -3.34 -9.50 14.83
C LEU A 638 -3.86 -10.38 13.68
N ALA A 639 -3.39 -10.09 12.46
CA ALA A 639 -3.72 -10.89 11.30
C ALA A 639 -3.38 -12.36 11.60
N PRO A 640 -4.28 -13.30 11.25
CA PRO A 640 -4.03 -14.72 11.50
C PRO A 640 -2.78 -15.16 10.74
N THR A 641 -1.94 -15.95 11.39
CA THR A 641 -0.75 -16.53 10.77
C THR A 641 -1.16 -17.56 9.70
N ASP A 642 -0.32 -17.81 8.69
CA ASP A 642 -0.56 -18.84 7.66
C ASP A 642 -0.82 -20.23 8.25
N ALA A 643 -0.34 -20.51 9.47
CA ALA A 643 -0.60 -21.73 10.22
C ALA A 643 -2.09 -21.85 10.63
N ASP A 644 -2.74 -20.73 10.95
CA ASP A 644 -4.15 -20.72 11.37
C ASP A 644 -5.12 -21.00 10.21
N TYR A 645 -4.66 -20.82 8.96
CA TYR A 645 -5.47 -21.05 7.75
C TYR A 645 -5.22 -22.40 7.07
N LYS A 646 -4.07 -23.04 7.32
CA LYS A 646 -3.79 -24.39 6.77
C LYS A 646 -4.66 -25.47 7.39
N GLU A 647 -5.03 -25.33 8.66
CA GLU A 647 -6.04 -26.14 9.32
C GLU A 647 -7.04 -25.20 9.99
N MET A 648 -8.25 -25.08 9.44
CA MET A 648 -9.35 -24.34 10.06
C MET A 648 -9.63 -24.94 11.44
N ARG A 649 -9.27 -24.21 12.50
CA ARG A 649 -9.45 -24.65 13.88
C ARG A 649 -10.35 -23.71 14.64
N VAL A 650 -11.26 -24.28 15.40
CA VAL A 650 -12.29 -23.59 16.16
C VAL A 650 -11.98 -23.73 17.64
N ASP A 651 -11.81 -22.61 18.33
CA ASP A 651 -11.69 -22.58 19.79
C ASP A 651 -13.06 -22.56 20.48
N LEU A 652 -13.09 -22.68 21.79
CA LEU A 652 -14.33 -22.73 22.55
C LEU A 652 -15.23 -21.48 22.37
N PRO A 653 -14.70 -20.23 22.37
CA PRO A 653 -15.50 -19.04 22.06
C PRO A 653 -16.14 -19.10 20.67
N THR A 654 -15.38 -19.45 19.64
CA THR A 654 -15.88 -19.61 18.27
C THR A 654 -16.90 -20.74 18.16
N PHE A 655 -16.67 -21.85 18.87
CA PHE A 655 -17.60 -22.99 18.90
C PHE A 655 -18.95 -22.62 19.53
N ARG A 656 -18.96 -21.76 20.56
CA ARG A 656 -20.21 -21.24 21.14
C ARG A 656 -21.03 -20.49 20.09
N TYR A 657 -20.41 -19.60 19.30
CA TYR A 657 -21.09 -18.90 18.21
C TYR A 657 -21.60 -19.86 17.14
N PHE A 658 -20.78 -20.81 16.72
CA PHE A 658 -21.18 -21.83 15.75
C PHE A 658 -22.41 -22.63 16.26
N LEU A 659 -22.34 -23.12 17.48
CA LEU A 659 -23.41 -23.94 18.06
C LEU A 659 -24.71 -23.14 18.22
N ALA A 660 -24.64 -21.85 18.54
CA ALA A 660 -25.81 -20.97 18.62
C ALA A 660 -26.51 -20.76 17.26
N GLU A 661 -25.77 -20.82 16.15
CA GLU A 661 -26.39 -20.76 14.82
C GLU A 661 -27.04 -22.09 14.40
N VAL A 662 -26.48 -23.22 14.81
CA VAL A 662 -26.94 -24.55 14.43
C VAL A 662 -28.02 -25.08 15.39
N ALA A 663 -27.94 -24.75 16.70
CA ALA A 663 -28.82 -25.29 17.74
C ALA A 663 -29.59 -24.17 18.47
N THR A 664 -30.90 -24.24 18.43
CA THR A 664 -31.76 -23.23 19.04
C THR A 664 -31.63 -23.16 20.57
N TRP A 665 -31.34 -24.27 21.22
CA TRP A 665 -31.13 -24.36 22.66
C TRP A 665 -29.82 -23.66 23.11
N ALA A 666 -28.85 -23.48 22.21
CA ALA A 666 -27.57 -22.85 22.51
C ALA A 666 -27.59 -21.33 22.40
N ARG A 667 -28.72 -20.73 22.14
CA ARG A 667 -28.86 -19.27 21.98
C ARG A 667 -30.01 -18.71 22.78
N ASP A 668 -29.85 -17.46 23.24
CA ASP A 668 -30.90 -16.61 23.75
C ASP A 668 -31.17 -15.49 22.76
N GLU A 669 -32.42 -15.30 22.38
CA GLU A 669 -32.84 -14.24 21.44
C GLU A 669 -33.50 -13.09 22.18
N TYR A 670 -33.02 -11.86 21.97
CA TYR A 670 -33.59 -10.65 22.53
C TYR A 670 -34.00 -9.74 21.38
N VAL A 671 -35.26 -9.26 21.42
CA VAL A 671 -35.71 -8.26 20.45
C VAL A 671 -35.45 -6.88 21.04
N ILE A 672 -34.56 -6.13 20.43
CA ILE A 672 -34.29 -4.74 20.78
C ILE A 672 -35.07 -3.85 19.81
N SER A 673 -36.03 -3.12 20.33
CA SER A 673 -36.85 -2.16 19.56
C SER A 673 -36.44 -0.74 19.94
N ASN A 674 -35.96 0.03 18.96
CA ASN A 674 -35.64 1.46 19.11
C ASN A 674 -36.75 2.38 18.59
N GLY A 675 -37.98 1.87 18.48
CA GLY A 675 -39.13 2.62 17.99
C GLY A 675 -39.23 2.81 16.46
N PHE A 676 -38.14 2.60 15.73
CA PHE A 676 -38.08 2.71 14.26
C PHE A 676 -37.51 1.45 13.57
N GLN A 677 -36.80 0.61 14.30
CA GLN A 677 -36.26 -0.67 13.81
C GLN A 677 -36.28 -1.71 14.94
N GLU A 678 -36.79 -2.87 14.64
CA GLU A 678 -36.66 -4.05 15.49
C GLU A 678 -35.42 -4.85 15.05
N ARG A 679 -34.50 -5.08 15.97
CA ARG A 679 -33.32 -5.90 15.74
C ARG A 679 -33.31 -7.06 16.73
N THR A 680 -33.25 -8.27 16.23
CA THR A 680 -33.03 -9.46 17.05
C THR A 680 -31.55 -9.60 17.36
N GLU A 681 -31.21 -9.47 18.65
CA GLU A 681 -29.82 -9.73 19.10
C GLU A 681 -29.77 -11.14 19.70
N ARG A 682 -28.80 -11.94 19.25
CA ARG A 682 -28.55 -13.29 19.73
C ARG A 682 -27.38 -13.26 20.69
N LYS A 683 -27.60 -13.66 21.94
CA LYS A 683 -26.55 -13.86 22.94
C LYS A 683 -26.28 -15.34 23.10
N VAL A 684 -25.01 -15.66 23.24
CA VAL A 684 -24.53 -17.03 23.46
C VAL A 684 -24.31 -17.18 24.96
N PRO A 685 -25.16 -17.98 25.67
CA PRO A 685 -24.99 -18.15 27.11
C PRO A 685 -23.73 -18.94 27.45
N GLU A 686 -23.07 -18.56 28.51
CA GLU A 686 -21.98 -19.32 29.10
C GLU A 686 -22.48 -20.43 29.98
N HIS A 687 -22.45 -21.67 29.48
CA HIS A 687 -22.83 -22.83 30.26
C HIS A 687 -21.85 -23.99 30.08
N ASP A 688 -21.64 -24.80 31.09
CA ASP A 688 -20.66 -25.89 31.10
C ASP A 688 -20.96 -26.99 30.06
N VAL A 689 -22.24 -27.22 29.73
CA VAL A 689 -22.66 -28.21 28.75
C VAL A 689 -22.03 -27.93 27.38
N VAL A 690 -21.91 -26.67 26.97
CA VAL A 690 -21.29 -26.28 25.66
C VAL A 690 -19.78 -26.59 25.71
N ALA A 691 -19.12 -26.31 26.82
CA ALA A 691 -17.72 -26.64 27.01
C ALA A 691 -17.46 -28.16 27.07
N ARG A 692 -18.46 -28.95 27.56
CA ARG A 692 -18.39 -30.43 27.55
C ARG A 692 -18.54 -30.98 26.14
N VAL A 693 -19.51 -30.51 25.38
CA VAL A 693 -19.68 -30.89 23.98
C VAL A 693 -18.42 -30.59 23.20
N PHE A 694 -17.83 -29.42 23.40
CA PHE A 694 -16.56 -29.03 22.77
C PHE A 694 -15.44 -30.02 23.13
N ARG A 695 -15.24 -30.35 24.40
CA ARG A 695 -14.20 -31.30 24.85
C ARG A 695 -14.48 -32.73 24.38
N TYR A 696 -15.73 -33.14 24.27
CA TYR A 696 -16.12 -34.43 23.78
C TYR A 696 -15.84 -34.61 22.28
N TRP A 697 -16.01 -33.52 21.49
CA TRP A 697 -15.68 -33.54 20.07
C TRP A 697 -14.18 -33.37 19.80
N ASP A 698 -13.40 -32.81 20.72
CA ASP A 698 -11.94 -32.70 20.63
C ASP A 698 -11.27 -34.07 20.90
N SER A 699 -11.40 -34.98 19.93
CA SER A 699 -10.87 -36.35 20.04
C SER A 699 -9.35 -36.40 20.23
N GLU A 700 -8.62 -35.38 19.74
CA GLU A 700 -7.17 -35.29 19.80
C GLU A 700 -6.68 -34.48 21.03
N LYS A 701 -7.56 -33.94 21.87
CA LYS A 701 -7.27 -33.16 23.07
C LYS A 701 -6.35 -31.96 22.81
N ARG A 702 -6.54 -31.31 21.66
CA ARG A 702 -5.72 -30.14 21.24
C ARG A 702 -6.26 -28.81 21.76
N GLY A 703 -7.44 -28.79 22.37
CA GLY A 703 -8.12 -27.55 22.78
C GLY A 703 -8.74 -26.78 21.62
N THR A 704 -8.78 -27.35 20.44
CA THR A 704 -9.39 -26.78 19.24
C THR A 704 -10.02 -27.86 18.36
N LEU A 705 -11.15 -27.57 17.73
CA LEU A 705 -11.84 -28.48 16.82
C LEU A 705 -11.47 -28.22 15.36
N SER A 706 -11.27 -29.27 14.61
CA SER A 706 -11.19 -29.23 13.13
C SER A 706 -12.60 -29.27 12.52
N LEU A 707 -12.72 -28.99 11.22
CA LEU A 707 -13.99 -29.18 10.50
C LEU A 707 -14.45 -30.63 10.54
N GLN A 708 -13.54 -31.59 10.52
CA GLN A 708 -13.86 -33.04 10.65
C GLN A 708 -14.47 -33.35 12.01
N ASP A 709 -13.90 -32.82 13.11
CA ASP A 709 -14.42 -33.03 14.45
C ASP A 709 -15.85 -32.50 14.59
N ILE A 710 -16.11 -31.34 13.98
CA ILE A 710 -17.46 -30.72 13.98
C ILE A 710 -18.44 -31.56 13.15
N VAL A 711 -18.06 -31.99 11.95
CA VAL A 711 -18.93 -32.82 11.09
C VAL A 711 -19.22 -34.16 11.76
N SER A 712 -18.21 -34.82 12.32
CA SER A 712 -18.37 -36.10 13.02
C SER A 712 -19.19 -35.98 14.31
N GLY A 713 -19.01 -34.89 15.05
CA GLY A 713 -19.78 -34.57 16.26
C GLY A 713 -21.27 -34.30 15.98
N LEU A 714 -21.54 -33.56 14.91
CA LEU A 714 -22.92 -33.34 14.45
C LEU A 714 -23.57 -34.64 13.93
N ASP A 715 -22.81 -35.43 13.19
CA ASP A 715 -23.31 -36.74 12.69
C ASP A 715 -23.69 -37.65 13.83
N ALA A 716 -22.89 -37.74 14.88
CA ALA A 716 -23.18 -38.56 16.06
C ALA A 716 -24.51 -38.14 16.72
N ILE A 717 -24.80 -36.84 16.81
CA ILE A 717 -26.07 -36.33 17.33
C ILE A 717 -27.24 -36.62 16.38
N MET A 718 -27.02 -36.43 15.07
CA MET A 718 -28.09 -36.62 14.07
C MET A 718 -28.42 -38.11 13.86
N SER A 719 -27.45 -39.00 13.94
CA SER A 719 -27.62 -40.42 13.84
C SER A 719 -28.38 -41.02 15.02
N ALA A 720 -28.26 -40.42 16.21
CA ALA A 720 -29.06 -40.75 17.38
C ALA A 720 -30.53 -40.24 17.31
N ARG A 721 -30.87 -39.43 16.29
CA ARG A 721 -32.21 -38.85 16.16
C ARG A 721 -33.27 -39.91 15.88
N GLY A 722 -34.22 -40.05 16.79
CA GLY A 722 -35.27 -41.06 16.71
C GLY A 722 -34.99 -42.36 17.49
N ASP A 723 -33.75 -42.59 17.93
CA ASP A 723 -33.36 -43.61 18.87
C ASP A 723 -33.14 -43.01 20.27
N VAL A 724 -34.08 -43.25 21.16
CA VAL A 724 -34.03 -42.68 22.52
C VAL A 724 -32.89 -43.28 23.33
N LEU A 725 -32.57 -44.54 23.14
CA LEU A 725 -31.44 -45.22 23.85
C LEU A 725 -30.10 -44.67 23.40
N ALA A 726 -29.90 -44.54 22.09
CA ALA A 726 -28.68 -43.93 21.54
C ALA A 726 -28.50 -42.48 22.01
N SER A 727 -29.57 -41.70 22.11
CA SER A 727 -29.54 -40.31 22.63
C SER A 727 -29.15 -40.29 24.10
N ILE A 728 -29.70 -41.19 24.92
CA ILE A 728 -29.37 -41.33 26.35
C ILE A 728 -27.91 -41.78 26.51
N GLU A 729 -27.46 -42.75 25.73
CA GLU A 729 -26.08 -43.21 25.75
C GLU A 729 -25.08 -42.10 25.37
N TRP A 730 -25.39 -41.34 24.34
CA TRP A 730 -24.56 -40.20 23.95
C TRP A 730 -24.46 -39.16 25.09
N PHE A 731 -25.61 -38.80 25.72
CA PHE A 731 -25.64 -37.86 26.80
C PHE A 731 -24.97 -38.33 28.08
N PHE A 732 -25.07 -39.66 28.35
CA PHE A 732 -24.34 -40.31 29.44
C PHE A 732 -22.83 -40.23 29.20
N ARG A 733 -22.36 -40.59 28.03
CA ARG A 733 -20.93 -40.53 27.65
C ARG A 733 -20.36 -39.12 27.74
N LEU A 734 -21.15 -38.11 27.40
CA LEU A 734 -20.77 -36.72 27.51
C LEU A 734 -20.43 -36.32 28.96
N HIS A 735 -21.08 -36.95 29.96
CA HIS A 735 -20.92 -36.61 31.39
C HIS A 735 -20.01 -37.60 32.13
N SER A 736 -19.90 -38.82 31.68
CA SER A 736 -19.07 -39.86 32.31
C SER A 736 -17.56 -39.79 31.95
N GLU A 737 -17.19 -38.95 30.99
CA GLU A 737 -15.81 -38.84 30.47
C GLU A 737 -15.20 -40.21 30.08
N GLY A 738 -16.04 -41.09 29.53
CA GLY A 738 -15.62 -42.42 29.05
C GLY A 738 -15.64 -43.53 30.14
N ARG A 739 -16.21 -43.28 31.31
CA ARG A 739 -16.45 -44.26 32.35
C ARG A 739 -17.83 -44.87 32.20
N ASP A 740 -18.00 -46.10 32.71
CA ASP A 740 -19.27 -46.82 32.69
C ASP A 740 -20.23 -46.45 33.82
N SER A 741 -19.85 -45.48 34.67
CA SER A 741 -20.66 -44.98 35.79
C SER A 741 -20.51 -43.49 35.97
N LEU A 742 -21.54 -42.84 36.54
CA LEU A 742 -21.51 -41.43 36.89
C LEU A 742 -21.37 -41.31 38.41
N SER A 743 -20.52 -40.42 38.89
CA SER A 743 -20.48 -39.98 40.29
C SER A 743 -21.70 -39.12 40.63
N LYS A 744 -21.97 -38.91 41.94
CA LYS A 744 -23.07 -38.03 42.42
C LYS A 744 -22.96 -36.62 41.82
N ASP A 745 -21.76 -36.08 41.77
CA ASP A 745 -21.51 -34.71 41.19
C ASP A 745 -21.78 -34.70 39.70
N GLU A 746 -21.48 -35.78 38.98
CA GLU A 746 -21.72 -35.88 37.53
C GLU A 746 -23.23 -36.03 37.23
N VAL A 747 -23.98 -36.74 38.05
CA VAL A 747 -25.43 -36.76 37.96
C VAL A 747 -26.05 -35.39 38.17
N LEU A 748 -25.57 -34.62 39.14
CA LEU A 748 -26.02 -33.25 39.34
C LEU A 748 -25.72 -32.37 38.13
N ARG A 749 -24.50 -32.45 37.60
CA ARG A 749 -24.10 -31.69 36.39
C ARG A 749 -24.87 -32.13 35.14
N LEU A 750 -25.20 -33.42 35.01
CA LEU A 750 -26.05 -33.90 33.94
C LEU A 750 -27.45 -33.30 34.08
N SER A 751 -27.98 -33.22 35.28
CA SER A 751 -29.26 -32.60 35.56
C SER A 751 -29.29 -31.10 35.26
N GLU A 752 -28.22 -30.36 35.63
CA GLU A 752 -28.05 -28.97 35.27
C GLU A 752 -27.99 -28.78 33.74
N SER A 753 -27.34 -29.70 33.05
CA SER A 753 -27.29 -29.68 31.57
C SER A 753 -28.69 -29.88 30.95
N LEU A 754 -29.48 -30.80 31.49
CA LEU A 754 -30.87 -31.02 31.05
C LEU A 754 -31.73 -29.76 31.31
N LEU A 755 -31.65 -29.19 32.48
CA LEU A 755 -32.35 -27.95 32.80
C LEU A 755 -31.98 -26.81 31.85
N PHE A 756 -30.70 -26.69 31.52
CA PHE A 756 -30.25 -25.69 30.54
C PHE A 756 -30.76 -25.96 29.12
N LEU A 757 -30.79 -27.20 28.66
CA LEU A 757 -31.25 -27.57 27.32
C LEU A 757 -32.74 -27.25 27.12
N PHE A 758 -33.56 -27.52 28.16
CA PHE A 758 -35.02 -27.35 28.10
C PHE A 758 -35.54 -26.01 28.65
N ARG A 759 -34.63 -25.09 29.04
CA ARG A 759 -34.99 -23.79 29.66
C ARG A 759 -35.97 -22.94 28.85
N ASN A 760 -36.01 -23.12 27.54
CA ASN A 760 -36.89 -22.35 26.63
C ASN A 760 -38.17 -23.09 26.29
N GLU A 761 -38.41 -24.29 26.89
CA GLU A 761 -39.64 -25.02 26.68
C GLU A 761 -40.82 -24.33 27.42
N GLN A 762 -42.01 -24.31 26.80
CA GLN A 762 -43.19 -23.63 27.36
C GLN A 762 -43.87 -24.39 28.49
N SER A 763 -43.50 -25.64 28.74
CA SER A 763 -44.10 -26.53 29.71
C SER A 763 -43.12 -26.91 30.82
N ASP A 764 -43.53 -26.82 32.07
CA ASP A 764 -42.73 -27.17 33.26
C ASP A 764 -42.60 -28.69 33.49
N GLY A 765 -43.12 -29.51 32.59
CA GLY A 765 -43.09 -30.99 32.71
C GLY A 765 -41.67 -31.58 32.79
N TYR A 766 -40.71 -30.95 32.18
CA TYR A 766 -39.30 -31.38 32.21
C TYR A 766 -38.67 -31.22 33.63
N LEU A 767 -39.13 -30.23 34.43
CA LEU A 767 -38.63 -30.04 35.80
C LEU A 767 -38.95 -31.25 36.70
N GLY A 768 -40.17 -31.78 36.57
CA GLY A 768 -40.58 -32.98 37.26
C GLY A 768 -39.78 -34.22 36.84
N ALA A 769 -39.53 -34.37 35.52
CA ALA A 769 -38.76 -35.48 34.98
C ALA A 769 -37.29 -35.46 35.43
N VAL A 770 -36.65 -34.27 35.44
CA VAL A 770 -35.26 -34.09 35.94
C VAL A 770 -35.20 -34.35 37.45
N SER A 771 -36.14 -33.87 38.23
CA SER A 771 -36.22 -34.16 39.67
C SER A 771 -36.35 -35.65 39.95
N GLN A 772 -37.18 -36.36 39.21
CA GLN A 772 -37.36 -37.80 39.33
C GLN A 772 -36.09 -38.57 38.92
N LEU A 773 -35.39 -38.15 37.85
CA LEU A 773 -34.13 -38.73 37.45
C LEU A 773 -33.09 -38.62 38.55
N ILE A 774 -32.95 -37.46 39.19
CA ILE A 774 -32.02 -37.22 40.29
C ILE A 774 -32.37 -38.17 41.45
N SER A 775 -33.64 -38.24 41.89
CA SER A 775 -34.06 -39.04 43.01
C SER A 775 -33.77 -40.54 42.77
N GLN A 776 -34.18 -41.05 41.62
CA GLN A 776 -33.99 -42.47 41.25
C GLN A 776 -32.48 -42.80 41.12
N SER A 777 -31.67 -41.93 40.54
CA SER A 777 -30.24 -42.18 40.42
C SER A 777 -29.51 -42.23 41.77
N PHE A 778 -29.98 -41.44 42.75
CA PHE A 778 -29.41 -41.49 44.12
C PHE A 778 -29.90 -42.68 44.92
N GLU A 779 -31.14 -43.09 44.73
CA GLU A 779 -31.67 -44.30 45.35
C GLU A 779 -30.95 -45.56 44.90
N HIS A 780 -30.82 -45.78 43.59
CA HIS A 780 -30.09 -46.91 43.02
C HIS A 780 -28.60 -46.93 43.30
N GLY A 781 -27.94 -45.73 43.29
CA GLY A 781 -26.54 -45.60 43.65
C GLY A 781 -26.24 -45.90 45.14
N GLY A 782 -27.24 -45.73 46.02
CA GLY A 782 -27.16 -46.14 47.42
C GLY A 782 -27.18 -47.65 47.61
N ASP A 783 -28.03 -48.33 46.84
CA ASP A 783 -28.15 -49.80 46.92
C ASP A 783 -26.90 -50.50 46.37
N ALA A 784 -26.33 -50.05 45.27
CA ALA A 784 -25.10 -50.61 44.70
C ALA A 784 -23.86 -50.46 45.62
N ALA A 785 -23.81 -49.38 46.43
CA ALA A 785 -22.76 -49.19 47.42
C ALA A 785 -22.95 -50.12 48.64
N ALA A 786 -24.17 -50.50 48.96
CA ALA A 786 -24.48 -51.43 50.06
C ALA A 786 -24.16 -52.89 49.65
N GLU A 787 -24.40 -53.27 48.37
CA GLU A 787 -24.02 -54.60 47.86
C GLU A 787 -22.50 -54.78 47.66
N ALA A 788 -21.75 -53.71 47.39
CA ALA A 788 -20.28 -53.76 47.26
C ALA A 788 -19.56 -53.85 48.62
N THR A 789 -20.25 -53.59 49.71
CA THR A 789 -19.71 -53.67 51.09
C THR A 789 -20.16 -54.89 51.91
N SER A 790 -21.03 -55.74 51.32
CA SER A 790 -21.41 -57.03 51.85
C SER A 790 -20.68 -58.15 51.11
#